data_68202f420eff6856cbcab39e790a2f7a
#
_entry.id   68202f420eff6856cbcab39e790a2f7a
#
_cell.length_a   1.000
_cell.length_b   1.000
_cell.length_c   1.000
_cell.angle_alpha   90.00
_cell.angle_beta   90.00
_cell.angle_gamma   90.00
#
_symmetry.space_group_name_H-M   'P 1'
#
loop_
_entity.id
_entity.type
_entity.pdbx_description
1 polymer ?
#
loop_
_entity_poly.entity_id
_entity_poly.type
_entity_poly.pdbx_seq_one_letter_code
_entity_poly.pdbx_strand_id
1 'polypeptide(L)'
;DLFDPQDPWAHYINNALKAKELFIKDVNYIVRGQDAVIVDEFTGRVMPGRRWSDGQHQAIEAKEGLPIQPETQTLASITYQNFFLLYPRLAGMTGTAKTEEVEFEKTYKLEVTIVPTNRVRSRADWTDQVYKNEAAKWRAVALETAEVHRQGRPVLVGTTSVEKSELLSSLLAEQAIPHNLLNAKPENVEREAEIVAQAGRSGAVTIATNMAGRGTDIILGGNADYMARLKLREVLLPRLVRPEDEHRPVAPRRGPGAGSSAEAKAVRELYPCSLSGATEQSLQELLLDLVKAWGDRQLTQLELEDRIAQAAEKAPTDDLQIQQLRALIARVKAEYETVTHTEEQQVREAGGLHVIGTERHESRRVDNQLRGRAGRQGDPGTTRFFLSLEDNLLRIFGGDRVAGLMNAFRVEEDMPIESGMLTRSLEGAQKKVETYYYDIRKQVFEYDEVMNNQRKAVYAERRRVLEGRELKAQVVGYGERTMQDIVEAYVNPDLPPEEWDLDRLVGKVQEFVYLLEDLRPAQLRGLSVEELKAFLQEQLRNAYDIKEGQIEQQRPGLMREAERFFILQQIDTLWREHLQAMDALRESVGLRGYGQKDPLIEYKNEGYDMFLEMMTQMRRNVIYSMFMFQPAPAPGATASA
;
A
#
# COMPACT_ATOMS: atom_id res chain seq x y z
N ASP A 1 34.94 18.73 -2.88
CA ASP A 1 33.87 19.56 -2.35
C ASP A 1 32.68 18.67 -1.97
N LEU A 2 32.14 18.84 -0.74
CA LEU A 2 31.02 18.04 -0.24
C LEU A 2 29.72 18.20 -1.05
N PHE A 3 29.61 19.28 -1.79
CA PHE A 3 28.43 19.67 -2.56
C PHE A 3 28.71 19.68 -4.07
N ASP A 4 29.69 18.93 -4.53
CA ASP A 4 29.96 18.80 -5.96
C ASP A 4 28.77 18.09 -6.64
N PRO A 5 28.15 18.69 -7.67
CA PRO A 5 27.03 18.05 -8.39
C PRO A 5 27.41 16.76 -9.11
N GLN A 6 28.72 16.60 -9.46
CA GLN A 6 29.22 15.38 -10.13
C GLN A 6 29.59 14.26 -9.17
N ASP A 7 29.84 14.59 -7.87
CA ASP A 7 30.16 13.61 -6.84
C ASP A 7 29.54 14.03 -5.50
N PRO A 8 28.25 13.68 -5.25
CA PRO A 8 27.44 14.22 -4.16
C PRO A 8 27.76 13.55 -2.81
N TRP A 9 28.95 13.79 -2.27
CA TRP A 9 29.38 13.24 -0.98
C TRP A 9 28.45 13.57 0.19
N ALA A 10 27.84 14.76 0.17
CA ALA A 10 26.89 15.16 1.20
C ALA A 10 25.69 14.22 1.28
N HIS A 11 25.21 13.75 0.13
CA HIS A 11 24.11 12.80 0.05
C HIS A 11 24.48 11.44 0.67
N TYR A 12 25.64 10.89 0.32
CA TYR A 12 26.11 9.63 0.88
C TYR A 12 26.38 9.71 2.38
N ILE A 13 26.96 10.80 2.86
CA ILE A 13 27.22 11.01 4.30
C ILE A 13 25.89 11.10 5.07
N ASN A 14 24.91 11.84 4.57
CA ASN A 14 23.61 11.95 5.20
C ASN A 14 22.90 10.59 5.30
N ASN A 15 22.91 9.81 4.23
CA ASN A 15 22.32 8.48 4.24
C ASN A 15 23.04 7.52 5.19
N ALA A 16 24.37 7.59 5.24
CA ALA A 16 25.15 6.80 6.18
C ALA A 16 24.88 7.17 7.65
N LEU A 17 24.76 8.47 7.95
CA LEU A 17 24.39 8.95 9.28
C LEU A 17 22.97 8.50 9.67
N LYS A 18 22.00 8.64 8.77
CA LYS A 18 20.62 8.16 8.99
C LYS A 18 20.61 6.65 9.23
N ALA A 19 21.28 5.88 8.38
CA ALA A 19 21.35 4.43 8.51
C ALA A 19 21.95 4.01 9.84
N LYS A 20 22.99 4.72 10.32
CA LYS A 20 23.67 4.42 11.57
C LYS A 20 22.85 4.78 12.81
N GLU A 21 22.26 5.99 12.84
CA GLU A 21 21.70 6.58 14.07
C GLU A 21 20.16 6.46 14.15
N LEU A 22 19.45 6.44 13.01
CA LEU A 22 17.99 6.46 13.00
C LEU A 22 17.37 5.09 12.65
N PHE A 23 18.07 4.25 11.91
CA PHE A 23 17.55 2.94 11.52
C PHE A 23 18.15 1.84 12.40
N ILE A 24 17.34 1.29 13.30
CA ILE A 24 17.74 0.29 14.28
C ILE A 24 17.33 -1.10 13.76
N LYS A 25 18.31 -2.03 13.78
CA LYS A 25 18.06 -3.44 13.45
C LYS A 25 17.05 -4.07 14.41
N ASP A 26 16.20 -4.94 13.91
CA ASP A 26 15.10 -5.61 14.63
C ASP A 26 13.97 -4.68 15.10
N VAL A 27 14.04 -3.38 14.75
CA VAL A 27 12.99 -2.38 14.96
C VAL A 27 12.48 -1.86 13.62
N ASN A 28 13.35 -1.19 12.83
CA ASN A 28 12.99 -0.61 11.54
C ASN A 28 13.20 -1.58 10.38
N TYR A 29 14.11 -2.53 10.53
CA TYR A 29 14.41 -3.57 9.54
C TYR A 29 14.96 -4.83 10.21
N ILE A 30 14.81 -5.96 9.49
CA ILE A 30 15.45 -7.23 9.83
C ILE A 30 16.39 -7.65 8.71
N VAL A 31 17.42 -8.45 9.05
CA VAL A 31 18.28 -9.09 8.04
C VAL A 31 17.80 -10.51 7.83
N ARG A 32 17.41 -10.83 6.59
CA ARG A 32 16.93 -12.15 6.19
C ARG A 32 17.79 -12.68 5.04
N GLY A 33 18.64 -13.64 5.33
CA GLY A 33 19.62 -14.13 4.34
C GLY A 33 20.61 -13.03 3.95
N GLN A 34 20.56 -12.58 2.72
CA GLN A 34 21.40 -11.51 2.16
C GLN A 34 20.65 -10.19 1.94
N ASP A 35 19.41 -10.08 2.42
CA ASP A 35 18.56 -8.91 2.21
C ASP A 35 18.23 -8.20 3.53
N ALA A 36 18.21 -6.87 3.49
CA ALA A 36 17.60 -6.05 4.51
C ALA A 36 16.10 -5.90 4.18
N VAL A 37 15.22 -6.29 5.10
CA VAL A 37 13.77 -6.24 4.89
C VAL A 37 13.16 -5.25 5.86
N ILE A 38 12.36 -4.32 5.34
CA ILE A 38 11.72 -3.26 6.12
C ILE A 38 10.70 -3.87 7.10
N VAL A 39 10.66 -3.33 8.32
CA VAL A 39 9.62 -3.57 9.30
C VAL A 39 8.81 -2.29 9.46
N ASP A 40 7.50 -2.40 9.37
CA ASP A 40 6.59 -1.27 9.62
C ASP A 40 6.57 -0.93 11.12
N GLU A 41 6.91 0.27 11.48
CA GLU A 41 7.04 0.71 12.89
C GLU A 41 5.72 0.62 13.66
N PHE A 42 4.59 0.83 12.98
CA PHE A 42 3.27 0.83 13.62
C PHE A 42 2.67 -0.56 13.75
N THR A 43 2.85 -1.39 12.73
CA THR A 43 2.29 -2.74 12.71
C THR A 43 3.34 -3.79 13.06
N GLY A 44 4.65 -3.46 12.98
CA GLY A 44 5.78 -4.37 13.08
C GLY A 44 5.82 -5.43 11.97
N ARG A 45 4.98 -5.29 10.94
CA ARG A 45 4.94 -6.24 9.83
C ARG A 45 6.19 -6.12 8.96
N VAL A 46 6.75 -7.26 8.66
CA VAL A 46 7.82 -7.37 7.67
C VAL A 46 7.24 -7.09 6.29
N MET A 47 7.88 -6.20 5.53
CA MET A 47 7.43 -5.79 4.20
C MET A 47 8.38 -6.29 3.11
N PRO A 48 8.24 -7.54 2.66
CA PRO A 48 9.11 -8.09 1.62
C PRO A 48 8.95 -7.29 0.32
N GLY A 49 10.06 -7.09 -0.39
CA GLY A 49 10.07 -6.41 -1.67
C GLY A 49 9.95 -4.87 -1.61
N ARG A 50 9.74 -4.28 -0.43
CA ARG A 50 9.84 -2.83 -0.24
C ARG A 50 11.26 -2.41 0.07
N ARG A 51 11.66 -1.26 -0.45
CA ARG A 51 12.99 -0.66 -0.23
C ARG A 51 12.83 0.83 0.05
N TRP A 52 13.70 1.38 0.88
CA TRP A 52 13.80 2.83 1.02
C TRP A 52 14.42 3.42 -0.26
N SER A 53 13.95 4.59 -0.66
CA SER A 53 14.45 5.36 -1.80
C SER A 53 15.75 6.11 -1.49
N ASP A 54 16.26 6.78 -2.49
CA ASP A 54 17.34 7.77 -2.41
C ASP A 54 18.64 7.22 -1.78
N GLY A 55 18.98 5.97 -2.05
CA GLY A 55 20.20 5.35 -1.55
C GLY A 55 20.18 4.96 -0.06
N GLN A 56 19.08 5.22 0.66
CA GLN A 56 18.97 4.89 2.08
C GLN A 56 19.02 3.37 2.33
N HIS A 57 18.39 2.58 1.45
CA HIS A 57 18.41 1.13 1.58
C HIS A 57 19.82 0.56 1.37
N GLN A 58 20.54 1.09 0.38
CA GLN A 58 21.93 0.75 0.12
C GLN A 58 22.85 1.11 1.29
N ALA A 59 22.59 2.23 1.96
CA ALA A 59 23.32 2.61 3.17
C ALA A 59 23.11 1.61 4.33
N ILE A 60 21.91 1.05 4.44
CA ILE A 60 21.60 0.01 5.45
C ILE A 60 22.24 -1.34 5.04
N GLU A 61 22.19 -1.71 3.76
CA GLU A 61 22.88 -2.89 3.25
C GLU A 61 24.40 -2.80 3.53
N ALA A 62 25.00 -1.63 3.28
CA ALA A 62 26.40 -1.38 3.60
C ALA A 62 26.71 -1.47 5.10
N LYS A 63 25.83 -0.91 5.96
CA LYS A 63 25.93 -0.98 7.42
C LYS A 63 25.95 -2.42 7.93
N GLU A 64 25.12 -3.29 7.35
CA GLU A 64 24.99 -4.69 7.75
C GLU A 64 25.97 -5.63 7.00
N GLY A 65 26.80 -5.08 6.11
CA GLY A 65 27.76 -5.87 5.31
C GLY A 65 27.09 -6.79 4.27
N LEU A 66 25.90 -6.41 3.82
CA LEU A 66 25.13 -7.15 2.82
C LEU A 66 25.56 -6.73 1.40
N PRO A 67 25.29 -7.55 0.37
CA PRO A 67 25.47 -7.14 -1.02
C PRO A 67 24.60 -5.92 -1.35
N ILE A 68 25.22 -4.85 -1.84
CA ILE A 68 24.51 -3.62 -2.22
C ILE A 68 23.77 -3.88 -3.53
N GLN A 69 22.44 -3.75 -3.49
CA GLN A 69 21.58 -3.92 -4.66
C GLN A 69 21.46 -2.61 -5.46
N PRO A 70 21.26 -2.70 -6.80
CA PRO A 70 21.01 -1.51 -7.60
C PRO A 70 19.80 -0.72 -7.09
N GLU A 71 19.86 0.58 -7.28
CA GLU A 71 18.72 1.45 -6.96
C GLU A 71 17.59 1.22 -7.96
N THR A 72 16.37 1.13 -7.44
CA THR A 72 15.17 1.03 -8.28
C THR A 72 14.62 2.44 -8.54
N GLN A 73 14.58 2.84 -9.80
CA GLN A 73 13.98 4.10 -10.20
C GLN A 73 12.46 3.96 -10.30
N THR A 74 11.72 4.78 -9.56
CA THR A 74 10.26 4.88 -9.72
C THR A 74 9.96 5.58 -11.05
N LEU A 75 9.33 4.86 -11.98
CA LEU A 75 8.99 5.41 -13.30
C LEU A 75 7.74 6.30 -13.26
N ALA A 76 6.77 5.95 -12.45
CA ALA A 76 5.53 6.70 -12.27
C ALA A 76 4.86 6.34 -10.95
N SER A 77 4.09 7.26 -10.41
CA SER A 77 3.24 7.07 -9.24
C SER A 77 1.85 7.65 -9.48
N ILE A 78 0.87 7.14 -8.75
CA ILE A 78 -0.49 7.67 -8.71
C ILE A 78 -0.99 7.59 -7.27
N THR A 79 -1.71 8.61 -6.81
CA THR A 79 -2.35 8.56 -5.50
C THR A 79 -3.49 7.54 -5.49
N TYR A 80 -3.76 6.92 -4.34
CA TYR A 80 -4.90 6.01 -4.20
C TYR A 80 -6.22 6.69 -4.57
N GLN A 81 -6.38 7.97 -4.25
CA GLN A 81 -7.58 8.73 -4.58
C GLN A 81 -7.81 8.76 -6.10
N ASN A 82 -6.80 9.17 -6.88
CA ASN A 82 -6.91 9.20 -8.33
C ASN A 82 -6.99 7.81 -8.95
N PHE A 83 -6.33 6.81 -8.36
CA PHE A 83 -6.44 5.43 -8.82
C PHE A 83 -7.87 4.90 -8.73
N PHE A 84 -8.54 5.07 -7.58
CA PHE A 84 -9.91 4.61 -7.42
C PHE A 84 -10.92 5.41 -8.26
N LEU A 85 -10.64 6.69 -8.55
CA LEU A 85 -11.46 7.49 -9.47
C LEU A 85 -11.40 7.03 -10.95
N LEU A 86 -10.50 6.10 -11.29
CA LEU A 86 -10.47 5.47 -12.62
C LEU A 86 -11.63 4.49 -12.84
N TYR A 87 -12.24 3.98 -11.77
CA TYR A 87 -13.35 3.05 -11.88
C TYR A 87 -14.66 3.80 -12.20
N PRO A 88 -15.39 3.40 -13.25
CA PRO A 88 -16.67 4.04 -13.62
C PRO A 88 -17.75 3.90 -12.56
N ARG A 89 -17.67 2.84 -11.76
CA ARG A 89 -18.56 2.56 -10.63
C ARG A 89 -17.72 2.16 -9.44
N LEU A 90 -17.80 2.94 -8.38
CA LEU A 90 -17.07 2.72 -7.13
C LEU A 90 -18.07 2.57 -5.99
N ALA A 91 -17.93 1.52 -5.21
CA ALA A 91 -18.67 1.29 -3.98
C ALA A 91 -17.80 0.55 -2.97
N GLY A 92 -18.15 0.63 -1.70
CA GLY A 92 -17.43 -0.06 -0.64
C GLY A 92 -18.32 -0.34 0.55
N MET A 93 -17.91 -1.26 1.40
CA MET A 93 -18.62 -1.62 2.63
C MET A 93 -17.64 -1.70 3.80
N THR A 94 -18.02 -1.08 4.91
CA THR A 94 -17.29 -1.17 6.17
C THR A 94 -18.20 -0.84 7.33
N GLY A 95 -17.91 -1.38 8.51
CA GLY A 95 -18.63 -1.03 9.74
C GLY A 95 -18.30 0.35 10.32
N THR A 96 -17.38 1.10 9.74
CA THR A 96 -16.82 2.32 10.34
C THR A 96 -16.71 3.51 9.39
N ALA A 97 -17.44 3.53 8.26
CA ALA A 97 -17.34 4.61 7.29
C ALA A 97 -17.92 5.96 7.74
N LYS A 98 -18.91 5.95 8.65
CA LYS A 98 -19.67 7.16 9.00
C LYS A 98 -18.81 8.29 9.58
N THR A 99 -17.71 7.97 10.25
CA THR A 99 -16.79 8.97 10.79
C THR A 99 -16.08 9.78 9.71
N GLU A 100 -15.90 9.19 8.52
CA GLU A 100 -15.16 9.75 7.38
C GLU A 100 -16.08 10.15 6.21
N GLU A 101 -17.39 10.27 6.44
CA GLU A 101 -18.41 10.57 5.41
C GLU A 101 -18.07 11.80 4.57
N VAL A 102 -17.59 12.87 5.23
CA VAL A 102 -17.23 14.13 4.57
C VAL A 102 -16.06 13.95 3.60
N GLU A 103 -15.08 13.11 3.95
CA GLU A 103 -13.96 12.80 3.08
C GLU A 103 -14.39 11.95 1.87
N PHE A 104 -15.26 10.95 2.08
CA PHE A 104 -15.82 10.15 0.99
C PHE A 104 -16.61 11.00 -0.01
N GLU A 105 -17.44 11.92 0.50
CA GLU A 105 -18.23 12.81 -0.34
C GLU A 105 -17.34 13.77 -1.15
N LYS A 106 -16.36 14.41 -0.50
CA LYS A 106 -15.48 15.39 -1.16
C LYS A 106 -14.53 14.76 -2.17
N THR A 107 -13.94 13.61 -1.84
CA THR A 107 -12.91 12.96 -2.67
C THR A 107 -13.53 12.11 -3.76
N TYR A 108 -14.53 11.29 -3.43
CA TYR A 108 -15.05 10.26 -4.34
C TYR A 108 -16.49 10.52 -4.80
N LYS A 109 -17.15 11.56 -4.28
CA LYS A 109 -18.59 11.84 -4.50
C LYS A 109 -19.49 10.68 -4.07
N LEU A 110 -19.08 9.98 -2.99
CA LEU A 110 -19.82 8.84 -2.44
C LEU A 110 -20.52 9.23 -1.15
N GLU A 111 -21.81 8.92 -1.06
CA GLU A 111 -22.59 9.02 0.16
C GLU A 111 -22.39 7.79 1.05
N VAL A 112 -22.41 8.01 2.37
CA VAL A 112 -22.34 6.92 3.35
C VAL A 112 -23.72 6.57 3.85
N THR A 113 -24.24 5.43 3.39
CA THR A 113 -25.55 4.91 3.83
C THR A 113 -25.37 3.94 5.00
N ILE A 114 -26.07 4.19 6.10
CA ILE A 114 -26.08 3.30 7.26
C ILE A 114 -27.11 2.20 7.02
N VAL A 115 -26.63 0.96 6.87
CA VAL A 115 -27.49 -0.22 6.75
C VAL A 115 -27.78 -0.75 8.16
N PRO A 116 -29.04 -0.91 8.57
CA PRO A 116 -29.39 -1.50 9.86
C PRO A 116 -28.79 -2.90 10.02
N THR A 117 -28.36 -3.23 11.23
CA THR A 117 -27.83 -4.57 11.53
C THR A 117 -28.94 -5.63 11.49
N ASN A 118 -28.61 -6.83 11.01
CA ASN A 118 -29.55 -7.98 10.98
C ASN A 118 -30.05 -8.36 12.37
N ARG A 119 -29.19 -8.29 13.39
CA ARG A 119 -29.55 -8.54 14.79
C ARG A 119 -29.23 -7.31 15.63
N VAL A 120 -30.02 -7.08 16.67
CA VAL A 120 -29.79 -5.97 17.61
C VAL A 120 -28.44 -6.17 18.29
N ARG A 121 -27.69 -5.07 18.40
CA ARG A 121 -26.41 -5.06 19.09
C ARG A 121 -26.58 -5.26 20.59
N SER A 122 -26.06 -6.35 21.13
CA SER A 122 -26.10 -6.68 22.56
C SER A 122 -24.83 -6.26 23.32
N ARG A 123 -23.80 -5.73 22.60
CA ARG A 123 -22.55 -5.28 23.20
C ARG A 123 -22.76 -4.05 24.07
N ALA A 124 -22.18 -4.05 25.27
CA ALA A 124 -22.10 -2.91 26.16
C ALA A 124 -20.71 -2.25 26.06
N ASP A 125 -20.71 -0.97 25.69
CA ASP A 125 -19.48 -0.16 25.65
C ASP A 125 -19.39 0.60 26.99
N TRP A 126 -18.48 0.19 27.87
CA TRP A 126 -18.29 0.79 29.19
C TRP A 126 -17.52 2.10 29.09
N THR A 127 -17.63 2.93 30.13
CA THR A 127 -16.94 4.21 30.24
C THR A 127 -15.43 4.00 30.29
N ASP A 128 -14.69 4.91 29.63
CA ASP A 128 -13.23 4.90 29.67
C ASP A 128 -12.73 5.20 31.08
N GLN A 129 -11.67 4.52 31.49
CA GLN A 129 -10.96 4.76 32.75
C GLN A 129 -9.66 5.51 32.49
N VAL A 130 -9.51 6.69 33.10
CA VAL A 130 -8.34 7.55 32.91
C VAL A 130 -7.51 7.61 34.18
N TYR A 131 -6.23 7.22 34.06
CA TYR A 131 -5.23 7.19 35.15
C TYR A 131 -4.24 8.34 35.00
N LYS A 132 -3.59 8.72 36.13
CA LYS A 132 -2.56 9.76 36.14
C LYS A 132 -1.31 9.36 35.36
N ASN A 133 -0.86 8.13 35.53
CA ASN A 133 0.37 7.61 34.94
C ASN A 133 0.15 6.27 34.23
N GLU A 134 1.08 5.90 33.36
CA GLU A 134 1.02 4.64 32.64
C GLU A 134 1.12 3.41 33.55
N ALA A 135 1.92 3.48 34.63
CA ALA A 135 2.11 2.34 35.53
C ALA A 135 0.81 1.92 36.21
N ALA A 136 -0.01 2.88 36.66
CA ALA A 136 -1.34 2.60 37.23
C ALA A 136 -2.29 2.03 36.17
N LYS A 137 -2.29 2.59 34.96
CA LYS A 137 -3.05 2.06 33.83
C LYS A 137 -2.73 0.60 33.55
N TRP A 138 -1.45 0.26 33.41
CA TRP A 138 -1.04 -1.11 33.09
C TRP A 138 -1.41 -2.12 34.18
N ARG A 139 -1.27 -1.73 35.46
CA ARG A 139 -1.76 -2.55 36.58
C ARG A 139 -3.26 -2.80 36.50
N ALA A 140 -4.04 -1.77 36.20
CA ALA A 140 -5.49 -1.89 36.08
C ALA A 140 -5.90 -2.78 34.90
N VAL A 141 -5.24 -2.66 33.75
CA VAL A 141 -5.45 -3.54 32.59
C VAL A 141 -5.18 -4.99 32.96
N ALA A 142 -4.07 -5.28 33.63
CA ALA A 142 -3.73 -6.63 34.05
C ALA A 142 -4.76 -7.20 35.05
N LEU A 143 -5.21 -6.39 36.01
CA LEU A 143 -6.22 -6.80 37.01
C LEU A 143 -7.57 -7.09 36.37
N GLU A 144 -8.09 -6.23 35.48
CA GLU A 144 -9.36 -6.48 34.78
C GLU A 144 -9.25 -7.70 33.86
N THR A 145 -8.13 -7.87 33.17
CA THR A 145 -7.87 -9.07 32.36
C THR A 145 -7.92 -10.34 33.21
N ALA A 146 -7.29 -10.34 34.37
CA ALA A 146 -7.29 -11.46 35.32
C ALA A 146 -8.68 -11.77 35.86
N GLU A 147 -9.45 -10.75 36.17
CA GLU A 147 -10.82 -10.91 36.71
C GLU A 147 -11.75 -11.53 35.66
N VAL A 148 -11.75 -11.00 34.44
CA VAL A 148 -12.58 -11.47 33.34
C VAL A 148 -12.17 -12.89 32.90
N HIS A 149 -10.87 -13.18 32.86
CA HIS A 149 -10.33 -14.53 32.60
C HIS A 149 -10.86 -15.54 33.64
N ARG A 150 -10.82 -15.21 34.94
CA ARG A 150 -11.34 -16.09 36.00
C ARG A 150 -12.85 -16.38 35.88
N GLN A 151 -13.61 -15.49 35.23
CA GLN A 151 -15.04 -15.70 34.91
C GLN A 151 -15.23 -16.65 33.71
N GLY A 152 -14.17 -17.17 33.10
CA GLY A 152 -14.21 -17.99 31.90
C GLY A 152 -14.52 -17.22 30.62
N ARG A 153 -14.50 -15.89 30.64
CA ARG A 153 -14.73 -15.06 29.47
C ARG A 153 -13.45 -14.88 28.67
N PRO A 154 -13.53 -14.92 27.32
CA PRO A 154 -12.40 -14.53 26.48
C PRO A 154 -12.12 -13.03 26.59
N VAL A 155 -10.83 -12.66 26.59
CA VAL A 155 -10.36 -11.28 26.65
C VAL A 155 -9.46 -10.98 25.45
N LEU A 156 -9.75 -9.90 24.75
CA LEU A 156 -8.87 -9.35 23.71
C LEU A 156 -8.35 -8.00 24.18
N VAL A 157 -7.03 -7.87 24.35
CA VAL A 157 -6.41 -6.61 24.71
C VAL A 157 -5.72 -5.99 23.50
N GLY A 158 -6.21 -4.84 23.05
CA GLY A 158 -5.61 -4.06 21.96
C GLY A 158 -4.55 -3.10 22.46
N THR A 159 -3.34 -3.19 21.90
CA THR A 159 -2.19 -2.29 22.19
C THR A 159 -1.79 -1.52 20.95
N THR A 160 -1.13 -0.38 21.11
CA THR A 160 -0.73 0.51 20.02
C THR A 160 0.66 0.24 19.47
N SER A 161 1.51 -0.49 20.19
CA SER A 161 2.87 -0.85 19.74
C SER A 161 3.28 -2.24 20.18
N VAL A 162 4.32 -2.76 19.55
CA VAL A 162 4.94 -4.06 19.90
C VAL A 162 5.47 -4.02 21.33
N GLU A 163 6.19 -2.96 21.71
CA GLU A 163 6.77 -2.79 23.06
C GLU A 163 5.69 -2.84 24.15
N LYS A 164 4.57 -2.14 23.95
CA LYS A 164 3.45 -2.14 24.89
C LYS A 164 2.78 -3.52 24.99
N SER A 165 2.75 -4.27 23.89
CA SER A 165 2.24 -5.64 23.91
C SER A 165 3.14 -6.58 24.73
N GLU A 166 4.45 -6.41 24.64
CA GLU A 166 5.42 -7.19 25.41
C GLU A 166 5.43 -6.81 26.90
N LEU A 167 5.31 -5.52 27.20
CA LEU A 167 5.16 -5.05 28.57
C LEU A 167 3.94 -5.70 29.25
N LEU A 168 2.78 -5.68 28.59
CA LEU A 168 1.58 -6.32 29.13
C LEU A 168 1.75 -7.83 29.24
N SER A 169 2.37 -8.47 28.26
CA SER A 169 2.68 -9.90 28.30
C SER A 169 3.51 -10.26 29.54
N SER A 170 4.53 -9.46 29.87
CA SER A 170 5.33 -9.64 31.07
C SER A 170 4.51 -9.53 32.36
N LEU A 171 3.64 -8.52 32.44
CA LEU A 171 2.75 -8.31 33.61
C LEU A 171 1.75 -9.45 33.80
N LEU A 172 1.20 -10.00 32.71
CA LEU A 172 0.29 -11.15 32.80
C LEU A 172 1.03 -12.44 33.15
N ALA A 173 2.26 -12.61 32.67
CA ALA A 173 3.12 -13.74 33.03
C ALA A 173 3.47 -13.74 34.53
N GLU A 174 3.76 -12.58 35.12
CA GLU A 174 3.98 -12.42 36.57
C GLU A 174 2.75 -12.84 37.39
N GLN A 175 1.55 -12.67 36.84
CA GLN A 175 0.30 -13.10 37.49
C GLN A 175 -0.11 -14.54 37.12
N ALA A 176 0.77 -15.28 36.43
CA ALA A 176 0.53 -16.64 35.94
C ALA A 176 -0.74 -16.76 35.06
N ILE A 177 -1.12 -15.72 34.31
CA ILE A 177 -2.27 -15.74 33.40
C ILE A 177 -1.79 -16.23 32.04
N PRO A 178 -2.30 -17.39 31.54
CA PRO A 178 -1.96 -17.88 30.23
C PRO A 178 -2.55 -16.97 29.15
N HIS A 179 -1.72 -16.55 28.20
CA HIS A 179 -2.13 -15.62 27.14
C HIS A 179 -1.39 -15.88 25.84
N ASN A 180 -1.98 -15.46 24.75
CA ASN A 180 -1.36 -15.43 23.43
C ASN A 180 -0.98 -14.01 23.06
N LEU A 181 0.24 -13.85 22.54
CA LEU A 181 0.75 -12.57 22.05
C LEU A 181 0.68 -12.53 20.53
N LEU A 182 0.00 -11.53 20.01
CA LEU A 182 -0.25 -11.31 18.60
C LEU A 182 0.31 -9.94 18.21
N ASN A 183 1.60 -9.91 18.01
CA ASN A 183 2.30 -8.75 17.48
C ASN A 183 2.92 -9.11 16.13
N ALA A 184 3.41 -8.11 15.42
CA ALA A 184 3.91 -8.30 14.09
C ALA A 184 5.36 -8.82 14.01
N LYS A 185 5.89 -9.38 15.09
CA LYS A 185 7.15 -10.13 15.00
C LYS A 185 6.98 -11.34 14.06
N PRO A 186 7.97 -11.68 13.24
CA PRO A 186 7.87 -12.76 12.24
C PRO A 186 7.33 -14.08 12.82
N GLU A 187 7.69 -14.38 14.05
CA GLU A 187 7.28 -15.59 14.79
C GLU A 187 5.76 -15.66 15.01
N ASN A 188 5.11 -14.50 15.14
CA ASN A 188 3.70 -14.39 15.46
C ASN A 188 2.84 -14.17 14.21
N VAL A 189 3.39 -13.56 13.15
CA VAL A 189 2.66 -13.27 11.89
C VAL A 189 2.19 -14.56 11.22
N GLU A 190 3.02 -15.60 11.21
CA GLU A 190 2.65 -16.90 10.62
C GLU A 190 1.53 -17.61 11.39
N ARG A 191 1.37 -17.29 12.68
CA ARG A 191 0.37 -17.86 13.58
C ARG A 191 -0.84 -16.95 13.84
N GLU A 192 -0.85 -15.75 13.24
CA GLU A 192 -1.90 -14.75 13.48
C GLU A 192 -3.31 -15.32 13.30
N ALA A 193 -3.58 -15.97 12.16
CA ALA A 193 -4.89 -16.52 11.86
C ALA A 193 -5.27 -17.67 12.81
N GLU A 194 -4.31 -18.48 13.24
CA GLU A 194 -4.49 -19.53 14.24
C GLU A 194 -4.91 -18.97 15.59
N ILE A 195 -4.18 -17.97 16.08
CA ILE A 195 -4.44 -17.35 17.39
C ILE A 195 -5.80 -16.65 17.39
N VAL A 196 -6.11 -15.89 16.33
CA VAL A 196 -7.39 -15.18 16.21
C VAL A 196 -8.57 -16.13 16.12
N ALA A 197 -8.44 -17.25 15.40
CA ALA A 197 -9.47 -18.27 15.32
C ALA A 197 -9.82 -18.88 16.68
N GLN A 198 -8.89 -18.87 17.62
CA GLN A 198 -9.04 -19.43 18.97
C GLN A 198 -9.31 -18.36 20.05
N ALA A 199 -9.22 -17.09 19.71
CA ALA A 199 -9.36 -15.98 20.68
C ALA A 199 -10.75 -15.90 21.34
N GLY A 200 -11.76 -16.59 20.81
CA GLY A 200 -13.11 -16.68 21.38
C GLY A 200 -13.34 -17.90 22.30
N ARG A 201 -12.32 -18.73 22.58
CA ARG A 201 -12.43 -19.89 23.47
C ARG A 201 -12.65 -19.45 24.93
N SER A 202 -13.24 -20.32 25.74
CA SER A 202 -13.48 -20.05 27.14
C SER A 202 -12.17 -19.72 27.88
N GLY A 203 -12.13 -18.56 28.57
CA GLY A 203 -10.95 -18.07 29.29
C GLY A 203 -9.74 -17.70 28.43
N ALA A 204 -9.85 -17.65 27.10
CA ALA A 204 -8.74 -17.26 26.25
C ALA A 204 -8.35 -15.78 26.49
N VAL A 205 -7.06 -15.52 26.65
CA VAL A 205 -6.52 -14.15 26.72
C VAL A 205 -5.61 -13.92 25.50
N THR A 206 -5.92 -12.89 24.72
CA THR A 206 -5.15 -12.53 23.53
C THR A 206 -4.73 -11.07 23.62
N ILE A 207 -3.43 -10.80 23.58
CA ILE A 207 -2.89 -9.45 23.43
C ILE A 207 -2.60 -9.24 21.95
N ALA A 208 -3.16 -8.21 21.34
CA ALA A 208 -2.98 -7.92 19.93
C ALA A 208 -2.57 -6.48 19.68
N THR A 209 -1.60 -6.26 18.81
CA THR A 209 -1.39 -4.90 18.25
C THR A 209 -2.52 -4.54 17.30
N ASN A 210 -2.75 -3.25 17.08
CA ASN A 210 -3.91 -2.65 16.40
C ASN A 210 -4.41 -3.34 15.14
N MET A 211 -3.51 -3.86 14.33
CA MET A 211 -3.83 -4.42 13.01
C MET A 211 -3.89 -5.94 13.01
N ALA A 212 -3.46 -6.59 14.08
CA ALA A 212 -3.43 -8.04 14.16
C ALA A 212 -4.86 -8.61 14.14
N GLY A 213 -5.06 -9.63 13.32
CA GLY A 213 -6.36 -10.30 13.14
C GLY A 213 -7.41 -9.50 12.35
N ARG A 214 -7.03 -8.42 11.64
CA ARG A 214 -7.96 -7.72 10.76
C ARG A 214 -8.41 -8.63 9.62
N GLY A 215 -9.74 -8.69 9.38
CA GLY A 215 -10.32 -9.56 8.36
C GLY A 215 -10.68 -10.97 8.83
N THR A 216 -10.26 -11.36 10.06
CA THR A 216 -10.63 -12.65 10.66
C THR A 216 -11.64 -12.43 11.79
N ASP A 217 -12.71 -13.22 11.79
CA ASP A 217 -13.73 -13.18 12.85
C ASP A 217 -13.28 -13.93 14.10
N ILE A 218 -13.56 -13.32 15.27
CA ILE A 218 -13.48 -14.02 16.56
C ILE A 218 -14.85 -14.63 16.83
N ILE A 219 -14.93 -15.96 16.73
CA ILE A 219 -16.14 -16.72 16.97
C ILE A 219 -16.12 -17.21 18.43
N LEU A 220 -17.19 -16.97 19.18
CA LEU A 220 -17.31 -17.44 20.55
C LEU A 220 -17.25 -18.98 20.57
N GLY A 221 -16.46 -19.56 21.48
CA GLY A 221 -16.18 -20.98 21.54
C GLY A 221 -15.06 -21.44 20.61
N GLY A 222 -14.59 -20.59 19.67
CA GLY A 222 -13.55 -20.90 18.69
C GLY A 222 -14.07 -21.30 17.31
N ASN A 223 -13.19 -21.32 16.33
CA ASN A 223 -13.50 -21.63 14.92
C ASN A 223 -13.12 -23.09 14.58
N ALA A 224 -14.09 -23.99 14.66
CA ALA A 224 -13.90 -25.41 14.39
C ALA A 224 -13.43 -25.70 12.95
N ASP A 225 -13.88 -24.93 11.97
CA ASP A 225 -13.47 -25.09 10.56
C ASP A 225 -11.97 -24.79 10.39
N TYR A 226 -11.51 -23.71 10.97
CA TYR A 226 -10.10 -23.34 10.94
C TYR A 226 -9.23 -24.34 11.74
N MET A 227 -9.69 -24.78 12.90
CA MET A 227 -9.02 -25.82 13.70
C MET A 227 -8.83 -27.12 12.91
N ALA A 228 -9.85 -27.54 12.17
CA ALA A 228 -9.77 -28.73 11.33
C ALA A 228 -8.70 -28.59 10.24
N ARG A 229 -8.65 -27.45 9.56
CA ARG A 229 -7.62 -27.16 8.54
C ARG A 229 -6.21 -27.15 9.12
N LEU A 230 -6.04 -26.53 10.29
CA LEU A 230 -4.76 -26.53 10.98
C LEU A 230 -4.30 -27.93 11.37
N LYS A 231 -5.22 -28.79 11.85
CA LYS A 231 -4.90 -30.17 12.22
C LYS A 231 -4.46 -30.98 11.01
N LEU A 232 -5.14 -30.81 9.88
CA LEU A 232 -4.72 -31.48 8.65
C LEU A 232 -3.36 -30.95 8.18
N ARG A 233 -3.15 -29.63 8.19
CA ARG A 233 -1.86 -29.03 7.85
C ARG A 233 -0.73 -29.59 8.72
N GLU A 234 -0.92 -29.66 10.03
CA GLU A 234 0.06 -30.21 10.98
C GLU A 234 0.48 -31.65 10.62
N VAL A 235 -0.48 -32.48 10.22
CA VAL A 235 -0.22 -33.88 9.88
C VAL A 235 0.33 -34.07 8.47
N LEU A 236 -0.17 -33.30 7.50
CA LEU A 236 0.17 -33.46 6.08
C LEU A 236 1.50 -32.81 5.70
N LEU A 237 1.83 -31.64 6.29
CA LEU A 237 2.98 -30.84 5.91
C LEU A 237 4.30 -31.61 6.01
N PRO A 238 4.66 -32.31 7.11
CA PRO A 238 5.95 -33.00 7.24
C PRO A 238 6.18 -34.13 6.24
N ARG A 239 5.10 -34.66 5.63
CA ARG A 239 5.15 -35.80 4.75
C ARG A 239 4.98 -35.43 3.26
N LEU A 240 4.30 -34.35 2.95
CA LEU A 240 4.00 -33.95 1.58
C LEU A 240 4.87 -32.79 1.08
N VAL A 241 5.34 -31.90 1.96
CA VAL A 241 6.10 -30.70 1.58
C VAL A 241 7.60 -30.99 1.61
N ARG A 242 8.32 -30.40 0.64
CA ARG A 242 9.79 -30.48 0.57
C ARG A 242 10.42 -29.79 1.76
N PRO A 243 11.49 -30.32 2.35
CA PRO A 243 12.15 -29.71 3.51
C PRO A 243 12.69 -28.29 3.27
N GLU A 244 13.04 -27.97 2.03
CA GLU A 244 13.53 -26.64 1.58
C GLU A 244 12.41 -25.61 1.45
N ASP A 245 11.18 -26.07 1.16
CA ASP A 245 9.98 -25.25 1.05
C ASP A 245 9.17 -25.19 2.37
N GLU A 246 9.60 -25.96 3.38
CA GLU A 246 9.01 -25.94 4.72
C GLU A 246 9.47 -24.65 5.43
N HIS A 247 8.61 -23.64 5.46
CA HIS A 247 8.84 -22.45 6.27
C HIS A 247 8.73 -22.86 7.74
N ARG A 248 9.85 -23.35 8.30
CA ARG A 248 9.94 -23.53 9.74
C ARG A 248 10.00 -22.17 10.39
N PRO A 249 9.14 -21.89 11.40
CA PRO A 249 9.40 -20.76 12.27
C PRO A 249 10.80 -20.93 12.82
N VAL A 250 11.66 -19.93 12.62
CA VAL A 250 13.03 -19.96 13.10
C VAL A 250 12.96 -20.11 14.61
N ALA A 251 13.29 -21.31 15.09
CA ALA A 251 13.40 -21.53 16.53
C ALA A 251 14.43 -20.53 17.07
N PRO A 252 14.13 -19.76 18.11
CA PRO A 252 15.04 -18.77 18.64
C PRO A 252 16.37 -19.47 18.95
N ARG A 253 17.47 -18.94 18.42
CA ARG A 253 18.82 -19.43 18.74
C ARG A 253 18.96 -19.35 20.26
N ARG A 254 19.00 -20.49 20.92
CA ARG A 254 19.22 -20.61 22.35
C ARG A 254 20.52 -19.92 22.73
N GLY A 255 20.42 -18.72 23.30
CA GLY A 255 21.50 -18.20 24.14
C GLY A 255 21.64 -19.08 25.39
N PRO A 256 22.85 -19.27 25.92
CA PRO A 256 23.03 -20.07 27.13
C PRO A 256 22.34 -19.35 28.31
N GLY A 257 21.14 -19.80 28.68
CA GLY A 257 20.37 -19.26 29.80
C GLY A 257 18.87 -19.11 29.61
N ALA A 258 18.33 -19.27 28.39
CA ALA A 258 16.88 -19.19 28.18
C ALA A 258 16.20 -20.51 28.57
N GLY A 259 15.38 -20.44 29.62
CA GLY A 259 14.59 -21.54 30.14
C GLY A 259 13.68 -22.14 29.06
N SER A 260 13.73 -23.43 28.96
CA SER A 260 13.07 -24.23 27.93
C SER A 260 11.55 -24.23 28.06
N SER A 261 10.88 -24.24 26.93
CA SER A 261 9.64 -25.03 26.70
C SER A 261 8.33 -24.65 27.40
N ALA A 262 8.27 -23.70 28.33
CA ALA A 262 7.02 -23.35 28.99
C ALA A 262 6.04 -22.61 28.04
N GLU A 263 6.53 -21.67 27.23
CA GLU A 263 5.70 -20.89 26.32
C GLU A 263 5.13 -21.71 25.16
N ALA A 264 5.94 -22.58 24.56
CA ALA A 264 5.44 -23.49 23.51
C ALA A 264 4.49 -24.57 24.03
N LYS A 265 4.64 -24.97 25.30
CA LYS A 265 3.74 -25.87 26.00
C LYS A 265 2.44 -25.20 26.39
N ALA A 266 2.48 -23.95 26.89
CA ALA A 266 1.30 -23.17 27.27
C ALA A 266 0.33 -22.96 26.09
N VAL A 267 0.84 -22.72 24.89
CA VAL A 267 0.00 -22.56 23.69
C VAL A 267 -0.68 -23.86 23.28
N ARG A 268 -0.04 -25.02 23.46
CA ARG A 268 -0.68 -26.34 23.22
C ARG A 268 -1.68 -26.74 24.30
N GLU A 269 -1.46 -26.34 25.54
CA GLU A 269 -2.35 -26.63 26.67
C GLU A 269 -3.60 -25.75 26.71
N LEU A 270 -3.56 -24.55 26.12
CA LEU A 270 -4.71 -23.64 26.06
C LEU A 270 -5.89 -24.17 25.21
N TYR A 271 -5.64 -25.09 24.28
CA TYR A 271 -6.67 -25.57 23.36
C TYR A 271 -6.65 -27.10 23.22
N PRO A 272 -6.86 -27.85 24.29
CA PRO A 272 -6.85 -29.31 24.23
C PRO A 272 -8.12 -29.81 23.51
N CYS A 273 -8.04 -29.96 22.20
CA CYS A 273 -9.04 -30.68 21.41
C CYS A 273 -8.39 -31.96 20.88
N SER A 274 -8.59 -33.08 21.59
CA SER A 274 -8.20 -34.40 21.12
C SER A 274 -9.26 -34.92 20.16
N LEU A 275 -8.83 -35.49 19.05
CA LEU A 275 -9.68 -36.22 18.13
C LEU A 275 -9.94 -37.63 18.69
N SER A 276 -11.06 -38.25 18.29
CA SER A 276 -11.30 -39.64 18.59
C SER A 276 -10.27 -40.55 17.89
N GLY A 277 -9.90 -41.67 18.50
CA GLY A 277 -8.94 -42.59 17.90
C GLY A 277 -9.34 -43.07 16.51
N ALA A 278 -10.64 -43.17 16.22
CA ALA A 278 -11.15 -43.55 14.91
C ALA A 278 -10.89 -42.43 13.85
N THR A 279 -10.96 -41.17 14.23
CA THR A 279 -10.66 -40.06 13.32
C THR A 279 -9.16 -39.86 13.13
N GLU A 280 -8.35 -40.04 14.19
CA GLU A 280 -6.89 -40.05 14.07
C GLU A 280 -6.40 -41.19 13.15
N GLN A 281 -6.98 -42.37 13.24
CA GLN A 281 -6.67 -43.48 12.33
C GLN A 281 -7.04 -43.13 10.88
N SER A 282 -8.23 -42.61 10.64
CA SER A 282 -8.65 -42.16 9.30
C SER A 282 -7.74 -41.09 8.71
N LEU A 283 -7.21 -40.20 9.55
CA LEU A 283 -6.26 -39.17 9.17
C LEU A 283 -4.92 -39.78 8.71
N GLN A 284 -4.44 -40.81 9.42
CA GLN A 284 -3.20 -41.52 9.05
C GLN A 284 -3.38 -42.33 7.77
N GLU A 285 -4.54 -43.00 7.59
CA GLU A 285 -4.86 -43.74 6.39
C GLU A 285 -4.91 -42.83 5.15
N LEU A 286 -5.60 -41.66 5.26
CA LEU A 286 -5.63 -40.68 4.19
C LEU A 286 -4.23 -40.12 3.89
N LEU A 287 -3.43 -39.84 4.90
CA LEU A 287 -2.04 -39.37 4.71
C LEU A 287 -1.24 -40.34 3.83
N LEU A 288 -1.36 -41.67 4.09
CA LEU A 288 -0.67 -42.68 3.30
C LEU A 288 -1.18 -42.72 1.83
N ASP A 289 -2.46 -42.52 1.62
CA ASP A 289 -3.03 -42.47 0.26
C ASP A 289 -2.64 -41.18 -0.49
N LEU A 290 -2.60 -40.06 0.19
CA LEU A 290 -2.13 -38.80 -0.39
C LEU A 290 -0.62 -38.85 -0.71
N VAL A 291 0.19 -39.49 0.12
CA VAL A 291 1.63 -39.68 -0.16
C VAL A 291 1.80 -40.57 -1.40
N LYS A 292 0.98 -41.58 -1.60
CA LYS A 292 1.01 -42.40 -2.84
C LYS A 292 0.58 -41.61 -4.07
N ALA A 293 -0.43 -40.74 -3.94
CA ALA A 293 -0.99 -39.98 -5.07
C ALA A 293 -0.17 -38.74 -5.43
N TRP A 294 0.31 -38.00 -4.44
CA TRP A 294 1.01 -36.71 -4.63
C TRP A 294 2.53 -36.80 -4.45
N GLY A 295 3.04 -37.94 -3.98
CA GLY A 295 4.45 -38.18 -3.71
C GLY A 295 4.87 -37.77 -2.28
N ASP A 296 5.89 -38.46 -1.75
CA ASP A 296 6.48 -38.16 -0.46
C ASP A 296 7.40 -36.94 -0.62
N ARG A 297 7.12 -35.85 0.08
CA ARG A 297 7.90 -34.59 0.06
C ARG A 297 8.11 -34.00 -1.34
N GLN A 298 7.07 -33.97 -2.16
CA GLN A 298 7.14 -33.46 -3.53
C GLN A 298 6.48 -32.09 -3.72
N LEU A 299 5.58 -31.70 -2.84
CA LEU A 299 4.83 -30.45 -2.95
C LEU A 299 5.60 -29.26 -2.37
N THR A 300 5.29 -28.07 -2.85
CA THR A 300 5.58 -26.83 -2.15
C THR A 300 4.55 -26.59 -1.04
N GLN A 301 4.89 -25.78 -0.05
CA GLN A 301 3.93 -25.44 1.01
C GLN A 301 2.68 -24.76 0.45
N LEU A 302 2.83 -23.88 -0.55
CA LEU A 302 1.71 -23.19 -1.20
C LEU A 302 0.77 -24.15 -1.90
N GLU A 303 1.29 -25.15 -2.63
CA GLU A 303 0.47 -26.17 -3.29
C GLU A 303 -0.33 -27.00 -2.28
N LEU A 304 0.23 -27.34 -1.12
CA LEU A 304 -0.50 -28.04 -0.08
C LEU A 304 -1.62 -27.15 0.50
N GLU A 305 -1.33 -25.88 0.77
CA GLU A 305 -2.31 -24.94 1.29
C GLU A 305 -3.46 -24.71 0.30
N ASP A 306 -3.17 -24.60 -0.99
CA ASP A 306 -4.18 -24.50 -2.05
C ASP A 306 -5.08 -25.74 -2.10
N ARG A 307 -4.52 -26.93 -1.97
CA ARG A 307 -5.30 -28.19 -1.96
C ARG A 307 -6.18 -28.31 -0.71
N ILE A 308 -5.68 -27.91 0.45
CA ILE A 308 -6.49 -27.84 1.68
C ILE A 308 -7.62 -26.80 1.52
N ALA A 309 -7.33 -25.65 0.91
CA ALA A 309 -8.33 -24.63 0.63
C ALA A 309 -9.41 -25.14 -0.32
N GLN A 310 -9.05 -25.78 -1.43
CA GLN A 310 -9.99 -26.41 -2.37
C GLN A 310 -10.85 -27.50 -1.72
N ALA A 311 -10.26 -28.29 -0.83
CA ALA A 311 -11.00 -29.30 -0.09
C ALA A 311 -11.99 -28.67 0.91
N ALA A 312 -11.69 -27.51 1.46
CA ALA A 312 -12.57 -26.77 2.35
C ALA A 312 -13.70 -26.01 1.63
N GLU A 313 -13.58 -25.80 0.32
CA GLU A 313 -14.61 -25.16 -0.50
C GLU A 313 -15.79 -26.12 -0.77
N LYS A 314 -16.97 -25.52 -1.03
CA LYS A 314 -18.17 -26.27 -1.39
C LYS A 314 -18.30 -26.51 -2.91
N ALA A 315 -17.41 -25.94 -3.72
CA ALA A 315 -17.43 -26.12 -5.16
C ALA A 315 -17.28 -27.60 -5.55
N PRO A 316 -18.04 -28.11 -6.54
CA PRO A 316 -17.89 -29.49 -7.01
C PRO A 316 -16.49 -29.69 -7.59
N THR A 317 -15.92 -30.88 -7.35
CA THR A 317 -14.61 -31.27 -7.89
C THR A 317 -14.66 -32.75 -8.29
N ASP A 318 -13.98 -33.09 -9.39
CA ASP A 318 -13.83 -34.47 -9.87
C ASP A 318 -12.54 -35.11 -9.32
N ASP A 319 -11.69 -34.36 -8.62
CA ASP A 319 -10.47 -34.87 -7.99
C ASP A 319 -10.81 -35.71 -6.77
N LEU A 320 -10.54 -37.02 -6.86
CA LEU A 320 -10.83 -38.01 -5.82
C LEU A 320 -10.09 -37.68 -4.51
N GLN A 321 -8.85 -37.23 -4.59
CA GLN A 321 -8.02 -36.90 -3.44
C GLN A 321 -8.59 -35.70 -2.69
N ILE A 322 -9.02 -34.66 -3.45
CA ILE A 322 -9.69 -33.50 -2.85
C ILE A 322 -11.03 -33.88 -2.22
N GLN A 323 -11.78 -34.79 -2.81
CA GLN A 323 -13.04 -35.29 -2.21
C GLN A 323 -12.79 -36.04 -0.90
N GLN A 324 -11.77 -36.92 -0.85
CA GLN A 324 -11.39 -37.64 0.36
C GLN A 324 -10.92 -36.66 1.47
N LEU A 325 -10.11 -35.70 1.10
CA LEU A 325 -9.63 -34.64 2.01
C LEU A 325 -10.81 -33.81 2.56
N ARG A 326 -11.79 -33.49 1.70
CA ARG A 326 -13.03 -32.79 2.08
C ARG A 326 -13.86 -33.59 3.09
N ALA A 327 -14.02 -34.87 2.85
CA ALA A 327 -14.77 -35.74 3.77
C ALA A 327 -14.09 -35.83 5.15
N LEU A 328 -12.76 -35.87 5.19
CA LEU A 328 -12.02 -35.90 6.43
C LEU A 328 -12.05 -34.52 7.15
N ILE A 329 -11.93 -33.42 6.41
CA ILE A 329 -12.13 -32.07 6.99
C ILE A 329 -13.49 -31.99 7.66
N ALA A 330 -14.55 -32.41 6.99
CA ALA A 330 -15.91 -32.39 7.53
C ALA A 330 -16.04 -33.23 8.81
N ARG A 331 -15.39 -34.39 8.87
CA ARG A 331 -15.39 -35.25 10.05
C ARG A 331 -14.64 -34.65 11.24
N VAL A 332 -13.40 -34.14 11.00
CA VAL A 332 -12.60 -33.48 12.04
C VAL A 332 -13.32 -32.23 12.56
N LYS A 333 -13.91 -31.44 11.64
CA LYS A 333 -14.72 -30.29 11.98
C LYS A 333 -15.91 -30.64 12.87
N ALA A 334 -16.65 -31.69 12.55
CA ALA A 334 -17.81 -32.12 13.34
C ALA A 334 -17.42 -32.52 14.77
N GLU A 335 -16.26 -33.16 14.96
CA GLU A 335 -15.75 -33.46 16.31
C GLU A 335 -15.39 -32.20 17.08
N TYR A 336 -14.71 -31.23 16.44
CA TYR A 336 -14.39 -29.96 17.07
C TYR A 336 -15.64 -29.13 17.36
N GLU A 337 -16.67 -29.17 16.50
CA GLU A 337 -17.93 -28.47 16.71
C GLU A 337 -18.63 -28.88 18.00
N THR A 338 -18.52 -30.14 18.43
CA THR A 338 -19.12 -30.58 19.70
C THR A 338 -18.54 -29.85 20.91
N VAL A 339 -17.21 -29.61 20.91
CA VAL A 339 -16.51 -28.90 21.99
C VAL A 339 -16.75 -27.41 21.88
N THR A 340 -16.55 -26.84 20.70
CA THR A 340 -16.66 -25.39 20.48
C THR A 340 -18.09 -24.89 20.70
N HIS A 341 -19.11 -25.66 20.38
CA HIS A 341 -20.50 -25.29 20.62
C HIS A 341 -20.86 -25.27 22.11
N THR A 342 -20.33 -26.21 22.90
CA THR A 342 -20.49 -26.18 24.36
C THR A 342 -19.82 -24.96 24.98
N GLU A 343 -18.60 -24.66 24.55
CA GLU A 343 -17.90 -23.48 25.01
C GLU A 343 -18.56 -22.17 24.55
N GLU A 344 -19.11 -22.13 23.34
CA GLU A 344 -19.88 -20.99 22.83
C GLU A 344 -21.03 -20.62 23.77
N GLN A 345 -21.80 -21.62 24.21
CA GLN A 345 -22.91 -21.39 25.13
C GLN A 345 -22.42 -20.87 26.47
N GLN A 346 -21.37 -21.46 27.03
CA GLN A 346 -20.78 -21.02 28.30
C GLN A 346 -20.25 -19.58 28.22
N VAL A 347 -19.55 -19.25 27.15
CA VAL A 347 -19.00 -17.91 26.92
C VAL A 347 -20.13 -16.88 26.70
N ARG A 348 -21.21 -17.24 26.00
CA ARG A 348 -22.40 -16.37 25.85
C ARG A 348 -23.08 -16.09 27.18
N GLU A 349 -23.26 -17.11 28.03
CA GLU A 349 -23.87 -16.97 29.36
C GLU A 349 -22.98 -16.13 30.28
N ALA A 350 -21.68 -16.26 30.19
CA ALA A 350 -20.72 -15.45 30.94
C ALA A 350 -20.63 -13.97 30.48
N GLY A 351 -21.25 -13.61 29.35
CA GLY A 351 -21.30 -12.22 28.84
C GLY A 351 -20.44 -11.97 27.60
N GLY A 352 -19.96 -13.01 26.93
CA GLY A 352 -19.25 -12.93 25.65
C GLY A 352 -17.84 -12.36 25.73
N LEU A 353 -17.29 -12.00 24.59
CA LEU A 353 -15.94 -11.45 24.46
C LEU A 353 -15.81 -10.09 25.15
N HIS A 354 -14.79 -9.92 25.99
CA HIS A 354 -14.39 -8.63 26.54
C HIS A 354 -13.21 -8.05 25.79
N VAL A 355 -13.36 -6.80 25.31
CA VAL A 355 -12.33 -6.09 24.56
C VAL A 355 -11.80 -4.93 25.39
N ILE A 356 -10.52 -4.92 25.63
CA ILE A 356 -9.80 -3.86 26.33
C ILE A 356 -8.96 -3.09 25.32
N GLY A 357 -9.13 -1.77 25.24
CA GLY A 357 -8.22 -0.86 24.56
C GLY A 357 -7.27 -0.21 25.56
N THR A 358 -5.97 -0.27 25.35
CA THR A 358 -4.98 0.29 26.27
C THR A 358 -4.67 1.75 26.02
N GLU A 359 -5.11 2.28 24.89
CA GLU A 359 -5.02 3.68 24.48
C GLU A 359 -6.10 4.01 23.45
N ARG A 360 -6.42 5.30 23.32
CA ARG A 360 -7.19 5.80 22.18
C ARG A 360 -6.27 5.99 20.98
N HIS A 361 -6.76 5.59 19.82
CA HIS A 361 -6.05 5.79 18.57
C HIS A 361 -6.23 7.21 18.04
N GLU A 362 -5.41 7.59 17.09
CA GLU A 362 -5.51 8.89 16.41
C GLU A 362 -6.81 9.03 15.62
N SER A 363 -7.45 7.93 15.24
CA SER A 363 -8.75 7.92 14.56
C SER A 363 -9.80 7.13 15.33
N ARG A 364 -10.97 7.75 15.52
CA ARG A 364 -12.16 7.11 16.10
C ARG A 364 -12.58 5.85 15.34
N ARG A 365 -12.31 5.82 14.04
CA ARG A 365 -12.57 4.66 13.19
C ARG A 365 -11.81 3.42 13.67
N VAL A 366 -10.56 3.57 14.08
CA VAL A 366 -9.74 2.46 14.60
C VAL A 366 -10.26 1.98 15.96
N ASP A 367 -10.62 2.90 16.86
CA ASP A 367 -11.27 2.56 18.12
C ASP A 367 -12.56 1.75 17.90
N ASN A 368 -13.39 2.19 16.95
CA ASN A 368 -14.62 1.48 16.60
C ASN A 368 -14.34 0.09 15.97
N GLN A 369 -13.25 -0.06 15.22
CA GLN A 369 -12.83 -1.37 14.70
C GLN A 369 -12.40 -2.30 15.83
N LEU A 370 -11.69 -1.81 16.84
CA LEU A 370 -11.30 -2.58 18.02
C LEU A 370 -12.55 -2.99 18.81
N ARG A 371 -13.44 -2.04 19.15
CA ARG A 371 -14.72 -2.33 19.81
C ARG A 371 -15.56 -3.32 19.00
N GLY A 372 -15.55 -3.22 17.68
CA GLY A 372 -16.27 -4.09 16.76
C GLY A 372 -15.77 -5.54 16.72
N ARG A 373 -14.70 -5.89 17.46
CA ARG A 373 -14.31 -7.28 17.65
C ARG A 373 -15.29 -8.06 18.54
N ALA A 374 -15.95 -7.37 19.48
CA ALA A 374 -16.99 -7.95 20.34
C ALA A 374 -18.41 -7.64 19.81
N GLY A 375 -19.37 -8.46 20.18
CA GLY A 375 -20.78 -8.24 19.88
C GLY A 375 -21.16 -8.48 18.42
N ARG A 376 -20.50 -9.41 17.74
CA ARG A 376 -20.81 -9.78 16.36
C ARG A 376 -22.07 -10.64 16.29
N GLN A 377 -22.85 -10.48 15.23
CA GLN A 377 -24.06 -11.26 14.97
C GLN A 377 -25.07 -11.28 16.14
N GLY A 378 -25.08 -10.21 16.96
CA GLY A 378 -25.95 -10.10 18.13
C GLY A 378 -25.44 -10.83 19.38
N ASP A 379 -24.21 -11.32 19.37
CA ASP A 379 -23.58 -11.91 20.54
C ASP A 379 -23.42 -10.90 21.67
N PRO A 380 -23.47 -11.31 22.95
CA PRO A 380 -23.08 -10.48 24.06
C PRO A 380 -21.60 -10.14 23.99
N GLY A 381 -21.21 -9.05 24.61
CA GLY A 381 -19.82 -8.62 24.68
C GLY A 381 -19.68 -7.30 25.40
N THR A 382 -18.50 -6.99 25.85
CA THR A 382 -18.20 -5.72 26.54
C THR A 382 -16.93 -5.11 26.02
N THR A 383 -16.83 -3.77 26.05
CA THR A 383 -15.61 -3.07 25.68
C THR A 383 -15.28 -1.97 26.69
N ARG A 384 -14.01 -1.75 26.98
CA ARG A 384 -13.52 -0.65 27.81
C ARG A 384 -12.16 -0.16 27.32
N PHE A 385 -11.92 1.15 27.46
CA PHE A 385 -10.61 1.73 27.25
C PHE A 385 -9.99 2.16 28.58
N PHE A 386 -8.70 1.86 28.73
CA PHE A 386 -7.83 2.29 29.81
C PHE A 386 -6.84 3.30 29.28
N LEU A 387 -6.82 4.49 29.86
CA LEU A 387 -6.08 5.63 29.35
C LEU A 387 -5.18 6.19 30.44
N SER A 388 -4.10 6.83 30.04
CA SER A 388 -3.21 7.58 30.92
C SER A 388 -3.04 9.01 30.39
N LEU A 389 -2.81 9.98 31.29
CA LEU A 389 -2.44 11.33 30.89
C LEU A 389 -1.09 11.39 30.14
N GLU A 390 -0.29 10.35 30.30
CA GLU A 390 1.02 10.20 29.62
C GLU A 390 0.87 9.63 28.21
N ASP A 391 -0.32 9.09 27.84
CA ASP A 391 -0.60 8.62 26.48
C ASP A 391 -0.44 9.75 25.46
N ASN A 392 0.15 9.44 24.31
CA ASN A 392 0.52 10.44 23.30
C ASN A 392 -0.63 11.40 22.92
N LEU A 393 -1.84 10.87 22.70
CA LEU A 393 -2.98 11.68 22.33
C LEU A 393 -3.35 12.70 23.42
N LEU A 394 -3.35 12.29 24.68
CA LEU A 394 -3.65 13.16 25.82
C LEU A 394 -2.54 14.16 26.08
N ARG A 395 -1.28 13.72 26.02
CA ARG A 395 -0.12 14.59 26.21
C ARG A 395 -0.06 15.73 25.20
N ILE A 396 -0.34 15.48 23.93
CA ILE A 396 -0.24 16.46 22.85
C ILE A 396 -1.47 17.40 22.82
N PHE A 397 -2.66 16.88 23.04
CA PHE A 397 -3.92 17.62 22.78
C PHE A 397 -4.73 18.04 24.00
N GLY A 398 -4.37 17.65 25.21
CA GLY A 398 -5.22 17.96 26.36
C GLY A 398 -4.61 17.75 27.75
N GLY A 399 -3.40 17.21 27.84
CA GLY A 399 -2.81 16.74 29.09
C GLY A 399 -2.76 17.77 30.20
N ASP A 400 -2.36 19.01 29.92
CA ASP A 400 -2.21 20.06 30.94
C ASP A 400 -3.53 20.46 31.61
N ARG A 401 -4.63 20.53 30.86
CA ARG A 401 -5.95 20.89 31.39
C ARG A 401 -6.52 19.75 32.24
N VAL A 402 -6.34 18.51 31.79
CA VAL A 402 -6.83 17.33 32.51
C VAL A 402 -5.95 17.05 33.72
N ALA A 403 -4.63 17.21 33.62
CA ALA A 403 -3.71 17.13 34.75
C ALA A 403 -4.01 18.17 35.82
N GLY A 404 -4.31 19.41 35.42
CA GLY A 404 -4.77 20.46 36.34
C GLY A 404 -6.05 20.09 37.09
N LEU A 405 -7.03 19.51 36.40
CA LEU A 405 -8.26 19.00 36.99
C LEU A 405 -7.99 17.85 37.98
N MET A 406 -7.18 16.87 37.60
CA MET A 406 -6.82 15.73 38.47
C MET A 406 -6.10 16.19 39.74
N ASN A 407 -5.18 17.14 39.60
CA ASN A 407 -4.49 17.70 40.76
C ASN A 407 -5.44 18.51 41.68
N ALA A 408 -6.37 19.22 41.10
CA ALA A 408 -7.39 19.96 41.87
C ALA A 408 -8.31 19.02 42.67
N PHE A 409 -8.66 17.86 42.14
CA PHE A 409 -9.48 16.86 42.81
C PHE A 409 -8.70 15.92 43.75
N ARG A 410 -7.37 16.08 43.90
CA ARG A 410 -6.52 15.23 44.75
C ARG A 410 -6.71 13.72 44.49
N VAL A 411 -6.89 13.33 43.24
CA VAL A 411 -7.08 11.93 42.86
C VAL A 411 -5.82 11.14 43.18
N GLU A 412 -5.95 10.02 43.88
CA GLU A 412 -4.84 9.10 44.15
C GLU A 412 -4.32 8.48 42.85
N GLU A 413 -3.06 8.09 42.84
CA GLU A 413 -2.40 7.61 41.60
C GLU A 413 -3.08 6.39 40.99
N ASP A 414 -3.58 5.49 41.82
CA ASP A 414 -4.21 4.23 41.39
C ASP A 414 -5.74 4.35 41.19
N MET A 415 -6.34 5.52 41.44
CA MET A 415 -7.79 5.74 41.25
C MET A 415 -8.08 6.19 39.80
N PRO A 416 -8.92 5.45 39.07
CA PRO A 416 -9.39 5.90 37.77
C PRO A 416 -10.42 7.03 37.89
N ILE A 417 -10.39 7.93 36.92
CA ILE A 417 -11.49 8.88 36.72
C ILE A 417 -12.36 8.35 35.59
N GLU A 418 -13.62 8.13 35.89
CA GLU A 418 -14.68 7.88 34.92
C GLU A 418 -15.51 9.14 34.74
N SER A 419 -15.36 9.83 33.62
CA SER A 419 -16.09 11.08 33.36
C SER A 419 -16.47 11.19 31.89
N GLY A 420 -17.75 11.32 31.62
CA GLY A 420 -18.25 11.60 30.27
C GLY A 420 -17.77 12.94 29.69
N MET A 421 -17.27 13.84 30.52
CA MET A 421 -16.65 15.09 30.08
C MET A 421 -15.26 14.80 29.51
N LEU A 422 -14.47 13.91 30.13
CA LEU A 422 -13.17 13.49 29.64
C LEU A 422 -13.29 12.73 28.31
N THR A 423 -14.24 11.81 28.22
CA THR A 423 -14.50 11.09 26.96
C THR A 423 -14.83 12.05 25.82
N ARG A 424 -15.67 13.06 26.05
CA ARG A 424 -15.99 14.09 25.03
C ARG A 424 -14.78 14.97 24.68
N SER A 425 -13.92 15.29 25.65
CA SER A 425 -12.68 16.04 25.39
C SER A 425 -11.71 15.23 24.51
N LEU A 426 -11.57 13.93 24.78
CA LEU A 426 -10.78 13.00 23.97
C LEU A 426 -11.30 12.87 22.54
N GLU A 427 -12.61 12.71 22.38
CA GLU A 427 -13.23 12.70 21.04
C GLU A 427 -12.99 14.01 20.28
N GLY A 428 -12.99 15.15 21.00
CA GLY A 428 -12.61 16.44 20.43
C GLY A 428 -11.14 16.51 19.99
N ALA A 429 -10.24 15.91 20.77
CA ALA A 429 -8.83 15.79 20.40
C ALA A 429 -8.63 14.90 19.17
N GLN A 430 -9.27 13.73 19.15
CA GLN A 430 -9.24 12.83 17.99
C GLN A 430 -9.75 13.51 16.71
N LYS A 431 -10.85 14.29 16.80
CA LYS A 431 -11.35 15.05 15.64
C LYS A 431 -10.31 16.04 15.09
N LYS A 432 -9.54 16.70 15.95
CA LYS A 432 -8.47 17.62 15.50
C LYS A 432 -7.37 16.87 14.77
N VAL A 433 -6.97 15.69 15.28
CA VAL A 433 -5.97 14.83 14.62
C VAL A 433 -6.49 14.32 13.28
N GLU A 434 -7.74 13.82 13.26
CA GLU A 434 -8.40 13.38 12.03
C GLU A 434 -8.47 14.51 10.99
N THR A 435 -8.80 15.75 11.41
CA THR A 435 -8.82 16.92 10.52
C THR A 435 -7.42 17.24 9.98
N TYR A 436 -6.41 17.21 10.85
CA TYR A 436 -5.02 17.45 10.43
C TYR A 436 -4.56 16.45 9.35
N TYR A 437 -4.79 15.16 9.56
CA TYR A 437 -4.45 14.15 8.57
C TYR A 437 -5.32 14.23 7.30
N TYR A 438 -6.58 14.63 7.44
CA TYR A 438 -7.44 14.89 6.30
C TYR A 438 -6.88 16.04 5.44
N ASP A 439 -6.43 17.13 6.05
CA ASP A 439 -5.86 18.27 5.33
C ASP A 439 -4.58 17.87 4.59
N ILE A 440 -3.72 17.05 5.21
CA ILE A 440 -2.54 16.48 4.53
C ILE A 440 -2.96 15.64 3.32
N ARG A 441 -3.91 14.70 3.49
CA ARG A 441 -4.39 13.85 2.38
C ARG A 441 -5.04 14.69 1.27
N LYS A 442 -5.79 15.72 1.64
CA LYS A 442 -6.39 16.67 0.71
C LYS A 442 -5.32 17.42 -0.10
N GLN A 443 -4.29 17.91 0.57
CA GLN A 443 -3.18 18.59 -0.09
C GLN A 443 -2.47 17.66 -1.09
N VAL A 444 -2.14 16.44 -0.69
CA VAL A 444 -1.54 15.44 -1.59
C VAL A 444 -2.43 15.19 -2.81
N PHE A 445 -3.74 15.08 -2.61
CA PHE A 445 -4.70 14.90 -3.70
C PHE A 445 -4.75 16.10 -4.65
N GLU A 446 -4.78 17.34 -4.12
CA GLU A 446 -4.83 18.57 -4.92
C GLU A 446 -3.57 18.75 -5.79
N TYR A 447 -2.39 18.37 -5.29
CA TYR A 447 -1.16 18.36 -6.08
C TYR A 447 -1.17 17.26 -7.15
N ASP A 448 -1.61 16.05 -6.81
CA ASP A 448 -1.66 14.95 -7.78
C ASP A 448 -2.78 15.13 -8.84
N GLU A 449 -3.82 15.92 -8.54
CA GLU A 449 -4.86 16.24 -9.51
C GLU A 449 -4.30 16.99 -10.74
N VAL A 450 -3.30 17.86 -10.54
CA VAL A 450 -2.60 18.55 -11.63
C VAL A 450 -1.93 17.51 -12.53
N MET A 451 -1.15 16.62 -11.93
CA MET A 451 -0.49 15.52 -12.65
C MET A 451 -1.49 14.56 -13.31
N ASN A 452 -2.61 14.29 -12.65
CA ASN A 452 -3.62 13.39 -13.17
C ASN A 452 -4.31 13.93 -14.44
N ASN A 453 -4.50 15.24 -14.51
CA ASN A 453 -5.06 15.87 -15.70
C ASN A 453 -4.08 15.79 -16.90
N GLN A 454 -2.80 16.03 -16.65
CA GLN A 454 -1.74 15.86 -17.65
C GLN A 454 -1.61 14.39 -18.07
N ARG A 455 -1.63 13.45 -17.12
CA ARG A 455 -1.61 12.00 -17.36
C ARG A 455 -2.74 11.56 -18.27
N LYS A 456 -3.97 12.03 -18.02
CA LYS A 456 -5.12 11.72 -18.87
C LYS A 456 -4.91 12.18 -20.32
N ALA A 457 -4.34 13.37 -20.52
CA ALA A 457 -4.06 13.91 -21.86
C ALA A 457 -3.00 13.07 -22.58
N VAL A 458 -1.86 12.78 -21.91
CA VAL A 458 -0.79 11.96 -22.49
C VAL A 458 -1.25 10.52 -22.79
N TYR A 459 -2.00 9.91 -21.88
CA TYR A 459 -2.47 8.54 -22.05
C TYR A 459 -3.57 8.42 -23.12
N ALA A 460 -4.40 9.45 -23.29
CA ALA A 460 -5.35 9.50 -24.38
C ALA A 460 -4.63 9.57 -25.75
N GLU A 461 -3.58 10.40 -25.83
CA GLU A 461 -2.74 10.50 -27.03
C GLU A 461 -2.02 9.18 -27.32
N ARG A 462 -1.38 8.60 -26.30
CA ARG A 462 -0.68 7.31 -26.41
C ARG A 462 -1.62 6.18 -26.87
N ARG A 463 -2.84 6.12 -26.33
CA ARG A 463 -3.86 5.13 -26.70
C ARG A 463 -4.26 5.29 -28.16
N ARG A 464 -4.49 6.52 -28.64
CA ARG A 464 -4.81 6.79 -30.04
C ARG A 464 -3.75 6.24 -30.99
N VAL A 465 -2.48 6.41 -30.62
CA VAL A 465 -1.34 5.88 -31.39
C VAL A 465 -1.30 4.35 -31.35
N LEU A 466 -1.54 3.73 -30.19
CA LEU A 466 -1.60 2.26 -30.07
C LEU A 466 -2.74 1.65 -30.89
N GLU A 467 -3.90 2.29 -30.93
CA GLU A 467 -5.03 1.87 -31.74
C GLU A 467 -4.76 2.02 -33.24
N GLY A 468 -3.75 2.80 -33.63
CA GLY A 468 -3.29 2.95 -35.00
C GLY A 468 -4.25 3.71 -35.91
N ARG A 469 -5.17 4.50 -35.32
CA ARG A 469 -6.14 5.29 -36.09
C ARG A 469 -5.49 6.60 -36.52
N GLU A 470 -5.58 6.88 -37.82
CA GLU A 470 -5.21 8.18 -38.42
C GLU A 470 -3.79 8.67 -38.08
N LEU A 471 -2.81 7.76 -37.97
CA LEU A 471 -1.42 8.11 -37.61
C LEU A 471 -0.83 9.18 -38.54
N LYS A 472 -1.05 9.05 -39.88
CA LYS A 472 -0.63 10.05 -40.88
C LYS A 472 -1.15 11.44 -40.55
N ALA A 473 -2.46 11.57 -40.34
CA ALA A 473 -3.08 12.85 -40.02
C ALA A 473 -2.52 13.44 -38.70
N GLN A 474 -2.23 12.59 -37.74
CA GLN A 474 -1.64 12.99 -36.46
C GLN A 474 -0.23 13.54 -36.64
N VAL A 475 0.65 12.84 -37.38
CA VAL A 475 2.03 13.28 -37.64
C VAL A 475 2.04 14.56 -38.50
N VAL A 476 1.22 14.63 -39.55
CA VAL A 476 1.07 15.85 -40.36
C VAL A 476 0.64 17.03 -39.47
N GLY A 477 -0.36 16.82 -38.59
CA GLY A 477 -0.80 17.85 -37.65
C GLY A 477 0.29 18.28 -36.66
N TYR A 478 1.18 17.37 -36.23
CA TYR A 478 2.36 17.75 -35.44
C TYR A 478 3.31 18.62 -36.23
N GLY A 479 3.54 18.30 -37.52
CA GLY A 479 4.38 19.08 -38.40
C GLY A 479 3.81 20.48 -38.66
N GLU A 480 2.52 20.58 -38.93
CA GLU A 480 1.85 21.87 -39.15
C GLU A 480 1.98 22.79 -37.93
N ARG A 481 1.78 22.27 -36.74
CA ARG A 481 2.00 23.03 -35.49
C ARG A 481 3.47 23.39 -35.29
N THR A 482 4.40 22.47 -35.63
CA THR A 482 5.84 22.77 -35.57
C THR A 482 6.22 23.91 -36.51
N MET A 483 5.68 23.95 -37.73
CA MET A 483 5.90 25.05 -38.66
C MET A 483 5.33 26.37 -38.13
N GLN A 484 4.14 26.32 -37.51
CA GLN A 484 3.55 27.49 -36.85
C GLN A 484 4.44 28.00 -35.72
N ASP A 485 4.88 27.10 -34.83
CA ASP A 485 5.77 27.44 -33.70
C ASP A 485 7.09 28.09 -34.21
N ILE A 486 7.64 27.59 -35.33
CA ILE A 486 8.86 28.15 -35.93
C ILE A 486 8.58 29.55 -36.49
N VAL A 487 7.45 29.76 -37.20
CA VAL A 487 7.09 31.08 -37.68
C VAL A 487 6.95 32.07 -36.52
N GLU A 488 6.23 31.71 -35.48
CA GLU A 488 6.01 32.55 -34.30
C GLU A 488 7.32 32.90 -33.55
N ALA A 489 8.32 32.02 -33.61
CA ALA A 489 9.63 32.25 -32.99
C ALA A 489 10.54 33.21 -33.79
N TYR A 490 10.40 33.27 -35.12
CA TYR A 490 11.30 34.05 -35.99
C TYR A 490 10.63 35.24 -36.68
N VAL A 491 9.31 35.35 -36.62
CA VAL A 491 8.53 36.40 -37.24
C VAL A 491 7.80 37.19 -36.16
N ASN A 492 8.20 38.44 -35.95
CA ASN A 492 7.47 39.34 -35.07
C ASN A 492 6.37 40.08 -35.86
N PRO A 493 5.08 39.89 -35.55
CA PRO A 493 3.99 40.56 -36.26
C PRO A 493 3.99 42.08 -36.14
N ASP A 494 4.63 42.62 -35.09
CA ASP A 494 4.71 44.04 -34.81
C ASP A 494 5.76 44.77 -35.68
N LEU A 495 6.63 43.99 -36.37
CA LEU A 495 7.66 44.52 -37.26
C LEU A 495 7.21 44.44 -38.72
N PRO A 496 7.68 45.40 -39.59
CA PRO A 496 7.44 45.29 -41.03
C PRO A 496 8.03 44.00 -41.59
N PRO A 497 7.38 43.40 -42.63
CA PRO A 497 7.84 42.13 -43.22
C PRO A 497 9.29 42.15 -43.75
N GLU A 498 9.80 43.34 -44.05
CA GLU A 498 11.16 43.60 -44.55
C GLU A 498 12.24 43.39 -43.44
N GLU A 499 11.85 43.51 -42.19
CA GLU A 499 12.72 43.35 -41.01
C GLU A 499 12.71 41.91 -40.45
N TRP A 500 11.91 40.98 -40.99
CA TRP A 500 11.86 39.60 -40.58
C TRP A 500 13.12 38.84 -41.00
N ASP A 501 13.69 38.03 -40.09
CA ASP A 501 14.89 37.23 -40.38
C ASP A 501 14.48 35.94 -41.11
N LEU A 502 14.09 36.09 -42.39
CA LEU A 502 13.65 34.98 -43.22
C LEU A 502 14.74 33.98 -43.56
N ASP A 503 16.02 34.39 -43.49
CA ASP A 503 17.15 33.48 -43.71
C ASP A 503 17.26 32.46 -42.55
N ARG A 504 17.16 32.93 -41.30
CA ARG A 504 17.11 32.03 -40.14
C ARG A 504 15.85 31.17 -40.07
N LEU A 505 14.72 31.75 -40.44
CA LEU A 505 13.45 30.98 -40.53
C LEU A 505 13.62 29.79 -41.50
N VAL A 506 14.11 30.05 -42.71
CA VAL A 506 14.31 28.97 -43.73
C VAL A 506 15.34 27.96 -43.24
N GLY A 507 16.46 28.42 -42.68
CA GLY A 507 17.46 27.50 -42.10
C GLY A 507 16.87 26.60 -41.02
N LYS A 508 16.01 27.14 -40.15
CA LYS A 508 15.35 26.34 -39.12
C LYS A 508 14.33 25.35 -39.69
N VAL A 509 13.56 25.72 -40.69
CA VAL A 509 12.63 24.82 -41.38
C VAL A 509 13.38 23.66 -42.05
N GLN A 510 14.50 23.95 -42.72
CA GLN A 510 15.32 22.95 -43.39
C GLN A 510 16.00 21.98 -42.41
N GLU A 511 16.33 22.42 -41.21
CA GLU A 511 16.85 21.56 -40.12
C GLU A 511 15.84 20.48 -39.73
N PHE A 512 14.56 20.77 -39.68
CA PHE A 512 13.49 19.82 -39.38
C PHE A 512 13.06 18.99 -40.58
N VAL A 513 13.06 19.59 -41.78
CA VAL A 513 12.56 19.00 -43.00
C VAL A 513 13.59 19.14 -44.12
N TYR A 514 14.57 18.26 -44.15
CA TYR A 514 15.67 18.33 -45.11
C TYR A 514 15.20 18.30 -46.59
N LEU A 515 14.05 17.70 -46.87
CA LEU A 515 13.46 17.65 -48.21
C LEU A 515 13.04 19.04 -48.76
N LEU A 516 13.10 20.07 -47.93
CA LEU A 516 12.84 21.46 -48.32
C LEU A 516 14.13 22.24 -48.64
N GLU A 517 15.20 21.55 -49.10
CA GLU A 517 16.47 22.19 -49.48
C GLU A 517 16.31 23.29 -50.54
N ASP A 518 15.28 23.20 -51.37
CA ASP A 518 14.98 24.20 -52.42
C ASP A 518 14.18 25.40 -51.92
N LEU A 519 13.74 25.43 -50.66
CA LEU A 519 13.06 26.57 -50.08
C LEU A 519 14.02 27.76 -49.95
N ARG A 520 13.64 28.90 -50.49
CA ARG A 520 14.47 30.13 -50.45
C ARG A 520 13.70 31.28 -49.80
N PRO A 521 14.37 32.15 -49.06
CA PRO A 521 13.76 33.33 -48.43
C PRO A 521 12.97 34.21 -49.41
N ALA A 522 13.40 34.25 -50.68
CA ALA A 522 12.71 34.99 -51.73
C ALA A 522 11.28 34.55 -51.96
N GLN A 523 10.93 33.27 -51.71
CA GLN A 523 9.58 32.72 -51.87
C GLN A 523 8.64 33.14 -50.72
N LEU A 524 9.20 33.58 -49.60
CA LEU A 524 8.49 34.01 -48.40
C LEU A 524 8.28 35.53 -48.34
N ARG A 525 9.00 36.29 -49.17
CA ARG A 525 8.91 37.74 -49.15
C ARG A 525 7.53 38.24 -49.65
N GLY A 526 6.94 39.16 -48.91
CA GLY A 526 5.66 39.75 -49.20
C GLY A 526 4.44 38.97 -48.74
N LEU A 527 4.64 37.80 -48.14
CA LEU A 527 3.56 37.07 -47.49
C LEU A 527 3.23 37.66 -46.12
N SER A 528 1.98 37.70 -45.78
CA SER A 528 1.52 37.96 -44.42
C SER A 528 1.90 36.80 -43.50
N VAL A 529 1.85 37.01 -42.19
CA VAL A 529 2.15 35.94 -41.20
C VAL A 529 1.26 34.69 -41.43
N GLU A 530 -0.01 34.90 -41.69
CA GLU A 530 -0.95 33.80 -41.91
C GLU A 530 -0.71 33.07 -43.26
N GLU A 531 -0.40 33.82 -44.31
CA GLU A 531 -0.01 33.22 -45.60
C GLU A 531 1.30 32.45 -45.48
N LEU A 532 2.26 32.93 -44.70
CA LEU A 532 3.55 32.29 -44.45
C LEU A 532 3.35 30.98 -43.70
N LYS A 533 2.52 30.98 -42.64
CA LYS A 533 2.14 29.75 -41.93
C LYS A 533 1.49 28.75 -42.87
N ALA A 534 0.48 29.15 -43.63
CA ALA A 534 -0.23 28.30 -44.57
C ALA A 534 0.71 27.71 -45.65
N PHE A 535 1.58 28.53 -46.22
CA PHE A 535 2.57 28.11 -47.20
C PHE A 535 3.53 27.05 -46.66
N LEU A 536 4.11 27.27 -45.49
CA LEU A 536 5.02 26.32 -44.88
C LEU A 536 4.34 25.01 -44.46
N GLN A 537 3.10 25.06 -44.03
CA GLN A 537 2.28 23.87 -43.76
C GLN A 537 2.01 23.05 -45.02
N GLU A 538 1.72 23.73 -46.15
CA GLU A 538 1.56 23.03 -47.44
C GLU A 538 2.87 22.40 -47.94
N GLN A 539 4.00 23.11 -47.82
CA GLN A 539 5.30 22.56 -48.18
C GLN A 539 5.65 21.32 -47.30
N LEU A 540 5.33 21.37 -46.01
CA LEU A 540 5.50 20.23 -45.10
C LEU A 540 4.67 19.00 -45.56
N ARG A 541 3.39 19.20 -45.92
CA ARG A 541 2.52 18.11 -46.38
C ARG A 541 3.10 17.44 -47.64
N ASN A 542 3.54 18.25 -48.59
CA ASN A 542 4.13 17.77 -49.81
C ASN A 542 5.44 16.99 -49.53
N ALA A 543 6.31 17.52 -48.67
CA ALA A 543 7.52 16.85 -48.27
C ALA A 543 7.24 15.52 -47.54
N TYR A 544 6.20 15.49 -46.70
CA TYR A 544 5.78 14.26 -46.04
C TYR A 544 5.27 13.19 -47.01
N ASP A 545 4.44 13.57 -47.99
CA ASP A 545 3.94 12.66 -49.02
C ASP A 545 5.08 12.08 -49.89
N ILE A 546 6.07 12.90 -50.23
CA ILE A 546 7.31 12.45 -50.90
C ILE A 546 8.04 11.41 -50.04
N LYS A 547 8.26 11.73 -48.76
CA LYS A 547 8.93 10.83 -47.83
C LYS A 547 8.19 9.51 -47.67
N GLU A 548 6.87 9.56 -47.50
CA GLU A 548 6.03 8.36 -47.44
C GLU A 548 6.20 7.50 -48.70
N GLY A 549 6.09 8.12 -49.89
CA GLY A 549 6.28 7.40 -51.16
C GLY A 549 7.65 6.71 -51.25
N GLN A 550 8.73 7.36 -50.79
CA GLN A 550 10.07 6.78 -50.80
C GLN A 550 10.19 5.56 -49.89
N ILE A 551 9.57 5.61 -48.70
CA ILE A 551 9.64 4.52 -47.68
C ILE A 551 8.72 3.37 -48.09
N GLU A 552 7.49 3.65 -48.55
CA GLU A 552 6.52 2.64 -48.96
C GLU A 552 6.97 1.85 -50.20
N GLN A 553 7.78 2.45 -51.08
CA GLN A 553 8.44 1.73 -52.20
C GLN A 553 9.45 0.67 -51.72
N GLN A 554 10.10 0.90 -50.59
CA GLN A 554 11.06 -0.07 -50.03
C GLN A 554 10.35 -1.23 -49.31
N ARG A 555 9.35 -0.91 -48.49
CA ARG A 555 8.54 -1.89 -47.77
C ARG A 555 7.15 -1.30 -47.48
N PRO A 556 6.08 -1.88 -48.06
CA PRO A 556 4.70 -1.46 -47.77
C PRO A 556 4.37 -1.56 -46.27
N GLY A 557 3.75 -0.50 -45.74
CA GLY A 557 3.35 -0.41 -44.35
C GLY A 557 4.45 0.08 -43.36
N LEU A 558 5.69 0.21 -43.84
CA LEU A 558 6.82 0.61 -42.99
C LEU A 558 6.68 2.03 -42.43
N MET A 559 6.06 2.93 -43.22
CA MET A 559 5.83 4.29 -42.76
C MET A 559 4.90 4.33 -41.55
N ARG A 560 3.83 3.52 -41.53
CA ARG A 560 2.89 3.42 -40.39
C ARG A 560 3.53 2.80 -39.15
N GLU A 561 4.43 1.84 -39.35
CA GLU A 561 5.23 1.27 -38.25
C GLU A 561 6.19 2.33 -37.67
N ALA A 562 6.85 3.10 -38.52
CA ALA A 562 7.76 4.17 -38.08
C ALA A 562 7.04 5.30 -37.34
N GLU A 563 5.90 5.77 -37.86
CA GLU A 563 5.06 6.77 -37.18
C GLU A 563 4.69 6.31 -35.76
N ARG A 564 4.15 5.09 -35.64
CA ARG A 564 3.79 4.51 -34.35
C ARG A 564 4.99 4.43 -33.41
N PHE A 565 6.10 3.94 -33.92
CA PHE A 565 7.32 3.77 -33.11
C PHE A 565 7.84 5.10 -32.59
N PHE A 566 8.04 6.10 -33.44
CA PHE A 566 8.60 7.38 -33.03
C PHE A 566 7.68 8.16 -32.12
N ILE A 567 6.37 8.16 -32.37
CA ILE A 567 5.42 8.84 -31.47
C ILE A 567 5.46 8.19 -30.09
N LEU A 568 5.37 6.86 -29.97
CA LEU A 568 5.39 6.16 -28.69
C LEU A 568 6.73 6.37 -27.96
N GLN A 569 7.85 6.27 -28.67
CA GLN A 569 9.17 6.49 -28.09
C GLN A 569 9.30 7.91 -27.49
N GLN A 570 8.86 8.93 -28.22
CA GLN A 570 8.93 10.31 -27.73
C GLN A 570 7.98 10.56 -26.57
N ILE A 571 6.74 10.06 -26.64
CA ILE A 571 5.80 10.15 -25.53
C ILE A 571 6.38 9.50 -24.28
N ASP A 572 6.87 8.26 -24.37
CA ASP A 572 7.31 7.50 -23.21
C ASP A 572 8.58 8.09 -22.58
N THR A 573 9.48 8.64 -23.39
CA THR A 573 10.72 9.27 -22.91
C THR A 573 10.44 10.62 -22.24
N LEU A 574 9.78 11.53 -22.95
CA LEU A 574 9.54 12.89 -22.45
C LEU A 574 8.54 12.92 -21.29
N TRP A 575 7.54 12.02 -21.29
CA TRP A 575 6.63 11.90 -20.15
C TRP A 575 7.36 11.51 -18.87
N ARG A 576 8.30 10.57 -18.93
CA ARG A 576 9.12 10.16 -17.78
C ARG A 576 9.99 11.30 -17.25
N GLU A 577 10.63 12.03 -18.16
CA GLU A 577 11.42 13.21 -17.80
C GLU A 577 10.55 14.31 -17.18
N HIS A 578 9.36 14.52 -17.72
CA HIS A 578 8.39 15.47 -17.19
C HIS A 578 7.90 15.09 -15.79
N LEU A 579 7.67 13.80 -15.50
CA LEU A 579 7.31 13.34 -14.17
C LEU A 579 8.39 13.70 -13.14
N GLN A 580 9.67 13.49 -13.49
CA GLN A 580 10.79 13.85 -12.60
C GLN A 580 10.89 15.38 -12.40
N ALA A 581 10.70 16.14 -13.46
CA ALA A 581 10.72 17.60 -13.38
C ALA A 581 9.56 18.14 -12.51
N MET A 582 8.38 17.54 -12.60
CA MET A 582 7.22 17.90 -11.77
C MET A 582 7.42 17.51 -10.29
N ASP A 583 8.10 16.40 -10.01
CA ASP A 583 8.45 16.03 -8.64
C ASP A 583 9.45 17.04 -8.04
N ALA A 584 10.47 17.46 -8.80
CA ALA A 584 11.40 18.49 -8.38
C ALA A 584 10.70 19.87 -8.16
N LEU A 585 9.74 20.22 -9.03
CA LEU A 585 8.93 21.42 -8.86
C LEU A 585 8.11 21.35 -7.56
N ARG A 586 7.49 20.19 -7.27
CA ARG A 586 6.69 20.00 -6.04
C ARG A 586 7.51 20.18 -4.77
N GLU A 587 8.76 19.72 -4.75
CA GLU A 587 9.66 19.92 -3.62
C GLU A 587 10.05 21.39 -3.43
N SER A 588 10.30 22.11 -4.53
CA SER A 588 10.80 23.49 -4.51
C SER A 588 9.71 24.53 -4.32
N VAL A 589 8.49 24.29 -4.81
CA VAL A 589 7.40 25.28 -4.83
C VAL A 589 6.96 25.72 -3.42
N GLY A 590 7.14 24.85 -2.41
CA GLY A 590 6.84 25.18 -1.00
C GLY A 590 7.60 26.40 -0.49
N LEU A 591 8.81 26.66 -1.00
CA LEU A 591 9.63 27.82 -0.63
C LEU A 591 9.01 29.15 -1.07
N ARG A 592 8.13 29.15 -2.07
CA ARG A 592 7.45 30.36 -2.57
C ARG A 592 6.43 30.91 -1.58
N GLY A 593 5.96 30.09 -0.64
CA GLY A 593 5.14 30.54 0.48
C GLY A 593 5.80 31.64 1.32
N TYR A 594 7.14 31.66 1.42
CA TYR A 594 7.86 32.74 2.08
C TYR A 594 7.73 34.08 1.33
N GLY A 595 7.48 34.03 0.01
CA GLY A 595 7.21 35.19 -0.84
C GLY A 595 5.73 35.56 -0.91
N GLN A 596 4.88 35.05 0.00
CA GLN A 596 3.42 35.29 0.07
C GLN A 596 2.65 34.81 -1.17
N LYS A 597 3.20 33.87 -1.93
CA LYS A 597 2.53 33.21 -3.04
C LYS A 597 1.92 31.90 -2.58
N ASP A 598 0.76 31.55 -3.12
CA ASP A 598 0.15 30.25 -2.85
C ASP A 598 0.94 29.15 -3.61
N PRO A 599 1.59 28.20 -2.91
CA PRO A 599 2.40 27.17 -3.55
C PRO A 599 1.61 26.30 -4.52
N LEU A 600 0.35 26.02 -4.25
CA LEU A 600 -0.48 25.19 -5.13
C LEU A 600 -0.82 25.91 -6.44
N ILE A 601 -1.06 27.22 -6.39
CA ILE A 601 -1.33 28.02 -7.59
C ILE A 601 -0.07 28.11 -8.44
N GLU A 602 1.09 28.39 -7.82
CA GLU A 602 2.37 28.42 -8.54
C GLU A 602 2.68 27.04 -9.18
N TYR A 603 2.45 25.95 -8.44
CA TYR A 603 2.62 24.60 -8.98
C TYR A 603 1.72 24.32 -10.19
N LYS A 604 0.46 24.76 -10.15
CA LYS A 604 -0.47 24.64 -11.28
C LYS A 604 0.02 25.39 -12.51
N ASN A 605 0.45 26.64 -12.34
CA ASN A 605 0.87 27.50 -13.43
C ASN A 605 2.16 26.98 -14.07
N GLU A 606 3.21 26.78 -13.28
CA GLU A 606 4.50 26.30 -13.80
C GLU A 606 4.39 24.87 -14.37
N GLY A 607 3.66 23.99 -13.68
CA GLY A 607 3.42 22.64 -14.17
C GLY A 607 2.65 22.61 -15.48
N TYR A 608 1.77 23.58 -15.73
CA TYR A 608 1.09 23.73 -17.02
C TYR A 608 2.05 24.19 -18.12
N ASP A 609 2.89 25.19 -17.84
CA ASP A 609 3.89 25.69 -18.80
C ASP A 609 4.90 24.59 -19.17
N MET A 610 5.42 23.85 -18.18
CA MET A 610 6.30 22.71 -18.40
C MET A 610 5.63 21.62 -19.25
N PHE A 611 4.33 21.38 -19.05
CA PHE A 611 3.57 20.40 -19.82
C PHE A 611 3.42 20.84 -21.28
N LEU A 612 3.13 22.10 -21.53
CA LEU A 612 3.05 22.66 -22.89
C LEU A 612 4.40 22.57 -23.61
N GLU A 613 5.49 22.86 -22.91
CA GLU A 613 6.85 22.74 -23.45
C GLU A 613 7.17 21.28 -23.81
N MET A 614 6.89 20.32 -22.91
CA MET A 614 7.05 18.90 -23.19
C MET A 614 6.26 18.45 -24.43
N MET A 615 5.01 18.86 -24.55
CA MET A 615 4.16 18.51 -25.71
C MET A 615 4.69 19.13 -27.00
N THR A 616 5.24 20.33 -26.93
CA THR A 616 5.89 21.00 -28.07
C THR A 616 7.16 20.26 -28.49
N GLN A 617 7.99 19.90 -27.52
CA GLN A 617 9.22 19.15 -27.79
C GLN A 617 8.92 17.76 -28.36
N MET A 618 7.89 17.08 -27.85
CA MET A 618 7.43 15.78 -28.40
C MET A 618 7.09 15.92 -29.90
N ARG A 619 6.28 16.90 -30.26
CA ARG A 619 5.90 17.14 -31.68
C ARG A 619 7.14 17.39 -32.55
N ARG A 620 8.04 18.27 -32.12
CA ARG A 620 9.29 18.59 -32.83
C ARG A 620 10.17 17.36 -33.02
N ASN A 621 10.36 16.58 -31.95
CA ASN A 621 11.19 15.38 -32.00
C ASN A 621 10.61 14.30 -32.92
N VAL A 622 9.29 14.13 -32.92
CA VAL A 622 8.61 13.19 -33.82
C VAL A 622 8.86 13.60 -35.27
N ILE A 623 8.63 14.87 -35.62
CA ILE A 623 8.83 15.36 -36.99
C ILE A 623 10.28 15.23 -37.43
N TYR A 624 11.23 15.65 -36.59
CA TYR A 624 12.64 15.48 -36.86
C TYR A 624 13.01 14.02 -37.12
N SER A 625 12.58 13.11 -36.24
CA SER A 625 12.87 11.68 -36.35
C SER A 625 12.24 11.07 -37.61
N MET A 626 11.02 11.46 -37.99
CA MET A 626 10.33 11.00 -39.19
C MET A 626 11.07 11.40 -40.47
N PHE A 627 11.52 12.64 -40.57
CA PHE A 627 12.26 13.07 -41.76
C PHE A 627 13.68 12.49 -41.81
N MET A 628 14.35 12.31 -40.67
CA MET A 628 15.68 11.67 -40.60
C MET A 628 15.65 10.15 -40.76
N PHE A 629 14.49 9.52 -40.63
CA PHE A 629 14.36 8.07 -40.74
C PHE A 629 14.76 7.57 -42.13
N GLN A 630 15.74 6.67 -42.18
CA GLN A 630 16.19 5.93 -43.37
C GLN A 630 16.17 4.44 -43.03
N PRO A 631 15.32 3.63 -43.68
CA PRO A 631 15.30 2.21 -43.44
C PRO A 631 16.62 1.59 -43.92
N ALA A 632 17.13 0.62 -43.15
CA ALA A 632 18.30 -0.13 -43.57
C ALA A 632 17.99 -0.88 -44.88
N PRO A 633 18.93 -0.95 -45.85
CA PRO A 633 18.74 -1.71 -47.07
C PRO A 633 18.44 -3.18 -46.73
N ALA A 634 17.50 -3.79 -47.45
CA ALA A 634 17.13 -5.17 -47.23
C ALA A 634 18.38 -6.07 -47.35
N PRO A 635 18.60 -7.04 -46.44
CA PRO A 635 19.73 -7.94 -46.52
C PRO A 635 19.62 -8.75 -47.82
N GLY A 636 20.45 -8.42 -48.83
CA GLY A 636 20.47 -9.07 -50.14
C GLY A 636 20.59 -8.14 -51.36
N ALA A 637 20.41 -6.82 -51.19
CA ALA A 637 20.71 -5.87 -52.28
C ALA A 637 22.22 -5.55 -52.28
N THR A 638 23.05 -6.45 -52.79
CA THR A 638 24.43 -6.12 -53.17
C THR A 638 24.37 -5.04 -54.23
N ALA A 639 25.00 -3.90 -53.94
CA ALA A 639 25.27 -2.88 -54.92
C ALA A 639 25.95 -3.50 -56.14
N SER A 640 25.24 -3.63 -57.26
CA SER A 640 25.86 -3.77 -58.57
C SER A 640 26.32 -2.38 -58.99
N ALA A 641 27.65 -2.19 -58.84
CA ALA A 641 28.35 -1.02 -59.35
C ALA A 641 28.29 -0.96 -60.89
#